data_a5c517e49a7263a28cd962e9e7596da0
#
_entry.id   a5c517e49a7263a28cd962e9e7596da0
#
_cell.length_a   1.000
_cell.length_b   1.000
_cell.length_c   1.000
_cell.angle_alpha   90.00
_cell.angle_beta   90.00
_cell.angle_gamma   90.00
#
_symmetry.space_group_name_H-M   'P 1'
#
loop_
_entity.id
_entity.type
_entity.pdbx_description
1 polymer ?
#
loop_
_entity_poly.entity_id
_entity_poly.type
_entity_poly.pdbx_seq_one_letter_code
_entity_poly.pdbx_strand_id
1 'polypeptide(L)'
;MKKARYIAALLAGALAAPAFARAQPVDPPPAAPADEGPIVPDSQFDEAMPPLDPALNQPLEPIDPSAPAFPPVPGPVEDTPLGDPALTEPLPPLSTFDLQAVAEGQATADEAPPPVRYTLVVEGLAEAGLEGRFRSLSALDDAEGEAVNGAMIAARAREDEALVVRLLRSEGYYDAVATSSLEQLADQVGRLRVTLTVAAGTRYNFGPIAITGADTEPPGMPRRFLALTTGNPIRAVDVEAGEANVLLRLPQEGYPFPELGLRDIVLDPETHAGDYTLPLNPGPRARFAGFTTEGDLAFDAAHVGVLARFHRGELYDRRKIDDLREAMVATRLFSTVSAEPVLTGETAEDGTQYVNILVRQDAGPARSIDASAGYSTGEGFRLEAAWEHRNLLPPEGSFRIAAIGGTREQNLSIRFRRNNWGQRDRALLFQLDAGRRDFAAFEGYTARLYGLVSRESTPIWQKVWTYAYGAELLATNENRTGTATISLSDAYFIGGLIGQLGYDRSNSLLDPTRGFRLLARINPEASLRNGTSFYARNLIEGSVYYPVGEQFVLAGRARFGSIFGIARDDLAPSRRLYAGGGGSVRGFAFQELGPHDINNIPLGGRSLSEFAIEGRYRFGNYGIVAFVDAGQVSESQYPDFSGMRFGVGVGGRVYTNFGPVRVDIATPIGRRDGEALVNVYVSIGQAF
;
A
#
# COMPACT_ATOMS: atom_id res chain seq x y z
N MET A 1 -51.91 3.08 27.67
CA MET A 1 -52.24 2.03 26.68
C MET A 1 -52.39 2.50 25.23
N LYS A 2 -52.66 3.76 24.90
CA LYS A 2 -52.77 4.24 23.49
C LYS A 2 -51.41 4.57 22.80
N LYS A 3 -50.34 4.83 23.56
CA LYS A 3 -48.98 5.12 23.00
C LYS A 3 -48.19 3.88 22.56
N ALA A 4 -48.53 2.69 23.06
CA ALA A 4 -47.88 1.43 22.68
C ALA A 4 -48.30 0.91 21.28
N ARG A 5 -49.41 1.37 20.73
CA ARG A 5 -49.93 0.92 19.42
C ARG A 5 -49.23 1.57 18.22
N TYR A 6 -48.66 2.75 18.38
CA TYR A 6 -47.91 3.45 17.29
C TYR A 6 -46.50 2.90 17.09
N ILE A 7 -45.89 2.33 18.13
CA ILE A 7 -44.54 1.74 18.05
C ILE A 7 -44.60 0.35 17.41
N ALA A 8 -45.70 -0.40 17.64
CA ALA A 8 -45.92 -1.68 16.97
C ALA A 8 -46.14 -1.53 15.46
N ALA A 9 -46.67 -0.40 14.99
CA ALA A 9 -46.90 -0.13 13.57
C ALA A 9 -45.60 0.25 12.82
N LEU A 10 -44.64 0.90 13.49
CA LEU A 10 -43.31 1.21 12.91
C LEU A 10 -42.37 -0.01 12.89
N LEU A 11 -42.52 -0.93 13.85
CA LEU A 11 -41.77 -2.19 13.87
C LEU A 11 -42.37 -3.24 12.92
N ALA A 12 -43.69 -3.22 12.69
CA ALA A 12 -44.36 -4.16 11.77
C ALA A 12 -44.09 -3.84 10.29
N GLY A 13 -43.77 -2.58 9.95
CA GLY A 13 -43.40 -2.17 8.59
C GLY A 13 -42.00 -2.61 8.17
N ALA A 14 -41.10 -2.89 9.13
CA ALA A 14 -39.73 -3.31 8.87
C ALA A 14 -39.53 -4.85 8.86
N LEU A 15 -40.56 -5.62 9.25
CA LEU A 15 -40.49 -7.09 9.39
C LEU A 15 -41.34 -7.86 8.36
N ALA A 16 -41.87 -7.20 7.34
CA ALA A 16 -42.43 -7.89 6.19
C ALA A 16 -41.31 -8.38 5.27
N ALA A 17 -40.61 -9.43 5.69
CA ALA A 17 -39.78 -10.20 4.81
C ALA A 17 -40.66 -10.94 3.80
N PRO A 18 -40.33 -10.92 2.50
CA PRO A 18 -41.02 -11.77 1.54
C PRO A 18 -40.83 -13.23 1.94
N ALA A 19 -41.94 -13.98 1.94
CA ALA A 19 -41.91 -15.41 2.17
C ALA A 19 -40.96 -16.07 1.17
N PHE A 20 -39.90 -16.65 1.66
CA PHE A 20 -39.01 -17.48 0.84
C PHE A 20 -39.81 -18.71 0.38
N ALA A 21 -40.04 -18.79 -0.91
CA ALA A 21 -40.53 -20.00 -1.55
C ALA A 21 -39.54 -21.14 -1.20
N ARG A 22 -40.09 -22.25 -0.71
CA ARG A 22 -39.35 -23.46 -0.39
C ARG A 22 -38.66 -23.93 -1.68
N ALA A 23 -37.31 -23.74 -1.75
CA ALA A 23 -36.52 -24.30 -2.83
C ALA A 23 -36.62 -25.83 -2.76
N GLN A 24 -36.99 -26.46 -3.87
CA GLN A 24 -36.82 -27.88 -4.07
C GLN A 24 -35.32 -28.23 -4.08
N PRO A 25 -34.92 -29.42 -3.63
CA PRO A 25 -33.54 -29.85 -3.71
C PRO A 25 -33.13 -29.92 -5.20
N VAL A 26 -32.13 -29.16 -5.57
CA VAL A 26 -31.49 -29.23 -6.88
C VAL A 26 -30.46 -30.34 -6.78
N ASP A 27 -30.52 -31.31 -7.66
CA ASP A 27 -29.49 -32.34 -7.83
C ASP A 27 -28.14 -31.66 -8.11
N PRO A 28 -27.02 -32.21 -7.61
CA PRO A 28 -25.70 -31.66 -7.91
C PRO A 28 -25.44 -31.71 -9.43
N PRO A 29 -24.89 -30.65 -10.01
CA PRO A 29 -24.56 -30.65 -11.42
C PRO A 29 -23.52 -31.75 -11.73
N PRO A 30 -23.61 -32.43 -12.90
CA PRO A 30 -22.61 -33.40 -13.32
C PRO A 30 -21.24 -32.71 -13.39
N ALA A 31 -20.18 -33.46 -13.03
CA ALA A 31 -18.80 -33.02 -13.14
C ALA A 31 -18.51 -32.55 -14.57
N ALA A 32 -18.03 -31.32 -14.69
CA ALA A 32 -17.62 -30.75 -15.95
C ALA A 32 -16.44 -31.57 -16.54
N PRO A 33 -16.47 -31.92 -17.85
CA PRO A 33 -15.30 -32.49 -18.50
C PRO A 33 -14.17 -31.45 -18.50
N ALA A 34 -12.97 -31.91 -18.18
CA ALA A 34 -11.75 -31.14 -18.34
C ALA A 34 -11.46 -31.00 -19.84
N ASP A 35 -11.87 -29.89 -20.42
CA ASP A 35 -11.43 -29.47 -21.76
C ASP A 35 -11.05 -27.99 -21.64
N GLU A 36 -9.74 -27.75 -21.65
CA GLU A 36 -9.16 -26.40 -21.67
C GLU A 36 -9.27 -25.84 -23.10
N GLY A 37 -10.48 -25.52 -23.53
CA GLY A 37 -10.70 -24.72 -24.72
C GLY A 37 -10.22 -23.27 -24.50
N PRO A 38 -9.88 -22.52 -25.54
CA PRO A 38 -9.45 -21.14 -25.43
C PRO A 38 -10.54 -20.30 -24.71
N ILE A 39 -10.10 -19.41 -23.83
CA ILE A 39 -10.96 -18.56 -22.96
C ILE A 39 -11.95 -17.71 -23.79
N VAL A 40 -11.62 -17.45 -25.06
CA VAL A 40 -12.49 -16.81 -26.05
C VAL A 40 -12.47 -17.67 -27.31
N PRO A 41 -13.61 -18.11 -27.86
CA PRO A 41 -13.66 -18.81 -29.14
C PRO A 41 -13.11 -17.93 -30.27
N ASP A 42 -12.35 -18.52 -31.20
CA ASP A 42 -11.74 -17.82 -32.33
C ASP A 42 -12.75 -16.98 -33.12
N SER A 43 -13.99 -17.45 -33.25
CA SER A 43 -15.08 -16.71 -33.91
C SER A 43 -15.47 -15.40 -33.21
N GLN A 44 -15.32 -15.30 -31.89
CA GLN A 44 -15.57 -14.05 -31.14
C GLN A 44 -14.36 -13.12 -31.17
N PHE A 45 -13.16 -13.67 -31.31
CA PHE A 45 -11.94 -12.92 -31.50
C PHE A 45 -11.92 -12.24 -32.87
N ASP A 46 -12.28 -12.98 -33.93
CA ASP A 46 -12.36 -12.47 -35.30
C ASP A 46 -13.46 -11.41 -35.49
N GLU A 47 -14.56 -11.51 -34.72
CA GLU A 47 -15.64 -10.52 -34.77
C GLU A 47 -15.28 -9.22 -34.01
N ALA A 48 -14.37 -9.29 -33.02
CA ALA A 48 -13.91 -8.13 -32.24
C ALA A 48 -12.72 -7.39 -32.86
N MET A 49 -12.06 -7.98 -33.86
CA MET A 49 -10.97 -7.32 -34.59
C MET A 49 -11.52 -6.34 -35.60
N PRO A 50 -11.08 -5.07 -35.61
CA PRO A 50 -11.41 -4.17 -36.70
C PRO A 50 -10.89 -4.75 -38.01
N PRO A 51 -11.64 -4.61 -39.13
CA PRO A 51 -11.18 -5.12 -40.41
C PRO A 51 -9.82 -4.56 -40.77
N LEU A 52 -8.86 -5.43 -41.10
CA LEU A 52 -7.54 -5.00 -41.53
C LEU A 52 -7.70 -4.07 -42.75
N ASP A 53 -6.96 -2.95 -42.73
CA ASP A 53 -6.96 -1.99 -43.82
C ASP A 53 -6.67 -2.71 -45.14
N PRO A 54 -7.56 -2.64 -46.16
CA PRO A 54 -7.36 -3.27 -47.46
C PRO A 54 -6.05 -2.85 -48.15
N ALA A 55 -5.48 -1.70 -47.76
CA ALA A 55 -4.19 -1.24 -48.24
C ALA A 55 -3.02 -2.14 -47.85
N LEU A 56 -3.13 -2.93 -46.77
CA LEU A 56 -2.09 -3.88 -46.34
C LEU A 56 -1.96 -5.12 -47.23
N ASN A 57 -2.97 -5.42 -48.03
CA ASN A 57 -2.99 -6.56 -48.97
C ASN A 57 -2.66 -6.16 -50.41
N GLN A 58 -2.34 -4.90 -50.70
CA GLN A 58 -1.91 -4.46 -52.01
C GLN A 58 -0.46 -4.92 -52.26
N PRO A 59 -0.10 -5.37 -53.46
CA PRO A 59 1.29 -5.63 -53.82
C PRO A 59 2.10 -4.34 -53.61
N LEU A 60 3.23 -4.44 -52.94
CA LEU A 60 4.17 -3.33 -52.79
C LEU A 60 4.52 -2.80 -54.18
N GLU A 61 4.39 -1.49 -54.39
CA GLU A 61 4.85 -0.85 -55.59
C GLU A 61 6.34 -1.14 -55.83
N PRO A 62 6.76 -1.44 -57.08
CA PRO A 62 8.17 -1.64 -57.35
C PRO A 62 8.95 -0.38 -56.96
N ILE A 63 10.01 -0.54 -56.20
CA ILE A 63 10.93 0.55 -55.80
C ILE A 63 11.51 1.12 -57.11
N ASP A 64 11.24 2.39 -57.39
CA ASP A 64 11.89 3.11 -58.52
C ASP A 64 13.35 3.39 -58.12
N PRO A 65 14.34 2.75 -58.77
CA PRO A 65 15.74 2.93 -58.40
C PRO A 65 16.27 4.35 -58.74
N SER A 66 15.47 5.21 -59.34
CA SER A 66 15.84 6.56 -59.72
C SER A 66 15.34 7.66 -58.77
N ALA A 67 14.53 7.30 -57.76
CA ALA A 67 14.05 8.27 -56.79
C ALA A 67 15.10 8.49 -55.66
N PRO A 68 15.50 9.75 -55.34
CA PRO A 68 16.49 9.98 -54.27
C PRO A 68 15.86 9.74 -52.90
N ALA A 69 16.23 8.67 -52.25
CA ALA A 69 15.65 8.19 -51.00
C ALA A 69 16.17 8.91 -49.74
N PHE A 70 17.20 9.73 -49.81
CA PHE A 70 17.76 10.45 -48.68
C PHE A 70 18.35 11.81 -49.04
N PRO A 71 18.31 12.81 -48.15
CA PRO A 71 18.99 14.07 -48.38
C PRO A 71 20.52 13.88 -48.46
N PRO A 72 21.24 14.65 -49.26
CA PRO A 72 22.68 14.45 -49.47
C PRO A 72 23.49 14.71 -48.19
N VAL A 73 24.32 13.74 -47.81
CA VAL A 73 25.37 13.89 -46.78
C VAL A 73 26.47 14.78 -47.33
N PRO A 74 26.93 15.84 -46.63
CA PRO A 74 28.02 16.69 -47.14
C PRO A 74 29.41 16.10 -46.82
N GLY A 75 30.26 16.07 -47.82
CA GLY A 75 31.72 15.99 -47.72
C GLY A 75 32.38 14.85 -48.48
N PRO A 76 33.38 15.13 -49.32
CA PRO A 76 34.11 14.13 -50.07
C PRO A 76 35.15 13.40 -49.19
N VAL A 77 34.99 12.07 -49.09
CA VAL A 77 36.12 11.22 -48.66
C VAL A 77 36.84 10.84 -49.94
N GLU A 78 38.16 11.13 -50.02
CA GLU A 78 39.00 10.75 -51.14
C GLU A 78 39.03 9.23 -51.32
N ASP A 79 38.68 8.81 -52.53
CA ASP A 79 38.72 7.42 -52.98
C ASP A 79 40.21 6.90 -52.97
N THR A 80 40.50 5.99 -52.07
CA THR A 80 41.63 5.12 -52.21
C THR A 80 41.17 3.86 -52.97
N PRO A 81 41.70 3.52 -54.14
CA PRO A 81 41.21 2.38 -54.88
C PRO A 81 41.65 1.09 -54.17
N LEU A 82 40.71 0.36 -53.63
CA LEU A 82 40.85 -1.05 -53.28
C LEU A 82 40.80 -1.87 -54.57
N GLY A 83 41.99 -2.06 -55.20
CA GLY A 83 42.11 -2.82 -56.41
C GLY A 83 42.28 -4.32 -56.17
N ASP A 84 41.18 -5.05 -56.09
CA ASP A 84 41.17 -6.43 -56.46
C ASP A 84 40.17 -6.61 -57.62
N PRO A 85 40.67 -6.84 -58.86
CA PRO A 85 39.81 -7.00 -60.05
C PRO A 85 38.81 -8.15 -59.91
N ALA A 86 39.07 -9.13 -59.04
CA ALA A 86 38.18 -10.29 -58.82
C ALA A 86 36.87 -9.92 -58.13
N LEU A 87 36.78 -8.75 -57.48
CA LEU A 87 35.54 -8.28 -56.80
C LEU A 87 34.59 -7.54 -57.73
N THR A 88 35.01 -7.25 -58.99
CA THR A 88 34.18 -6.55 -59.99
C THR A 88 33.61 -7.45 -61.06
N GLU A 89 33.91 -8.74 -61.06
CA GLU A 89 33.28 -9.68 -61.97
C GLU A 89 31.86 -10.07 -61.50
N PRO A 90 30.84 -10.03 -62.39
CA PRO A 90 29.51 -10.48 -62.02
C PRO A 90 29.57 -11.94 -61.63
N LEU A 91 29.02 -12.27 -60.47
CA LEU A 91 28.88 -13.65 -60.02
C LEU A 91 28.10 -14.50 -61.08
N PRO A 92 28.59 -15.70 -61.40
CA PRO A 92 27.90 -16.58 -62.34
C PRO A 92 26.48 -16.89 -61.83
N PRO A 93 25.49 -17.05 -62.77
CA PRO A 93 24.13 -17.38 -62.38
C PRO A 93 24.07 -18.64 -61.53
N LEU A 94 23.26 -18.67 -60.48
CA LEU A 94 23.07 -19.83 -59.60
C LEU A 94 22.75 -21.14 -60.35
N SER A 95 22.20 -21.06 -61.59
CA SER A 95 21.93 -22.19 -62.46
C SER A 95 23.17 -22.88 -63.04
N THR A 96 24.37 -22.31 -62.89
CA THR A 96 25.63 -22.90 -63.35
C THR A 96 26.39 -23.67 -62.28
N PHE A 97 25.89 -23.67 -61.05
CA PHE A 97 26.39 -24.52 -59.98
C PHE A 97 25.76 -25.89 -60.07
N ASP A 98 26.50 -26.88 -60.47
CA ASP A 98 26.08 -28.28 -60.44
C ASP A 98 26.08 -28.74 -58.98
N LEU A 99 24.93 -28.60 -58.33
CA LEU A 99 24.68 -29.18 -57.02
C LEU A 99 24.56 -30.69 -57.20
N GLN A 100 25.66 -31.40 -57.21
CA GLN A 100 25.60 -32.83 -56.98
C GLN A 100 24.90 -33.08 -55.67
N ALA A 101 23.71 -33.68 -55.72
CA ALA A 101 23.02 -34.13 -54.52
C ALA A 101 24.00 -35.05 -53.78
N VAL A 102 24.49 -34.60 -52.65
CA VAL A 102 25.18 -35.45 -51.68
C VAL A 102 24.17 -36.54 -51.35
N ALA A 103 24.48 -37.81 -51.74
CA ALA A 103 23.66 -38.94 -51.40
C ALA A 103 23.33 -38.85 -49.91
N GLU A 104 22.04 -38.88 -49.58
CA GLU A 104 21.57 -39.03 -48.20
C GLU A 104 22.14 -40.36 -47.68
N GLY A 105 23.37 -40.31 -47.16
CA GLY A 105 23.86 -41.32 -46.25
C GLY A 105 22.91 -41.26 -45.06
N GLN A 106 22.34 -42.39 -44.69
CA GLN A 106 21.56 -42.58 -43.48
C GLN A 106 22.30 -41.86 -42.36
N ALA A 107 21.79 -40.69 -41.92
CA ALA A 107 22.21 -40.06 -40.70
C ALA A 107 21.81 -41.04 -39.58
N THR A 108 22.74 -41.88 -39.17
CA THR A 108 22.73 -42.40 -37.82
C THR A 108 22.57 -41.18 -36.94
N ALA A 109 21.62 -41.19 -36.01
CA ALA A 109 21.47 -40.15 -35.01
C ALA A 109 22.80 -39.99 -34.30
N ASP A 110 23.65 -39.10 -34.83
CA ASP A 110 24.92 -38.78 -34.22
C ASP A 110 24.59 -38.17 -32.86
N GLU A 111 25.07 -38.82 -31.82
CA GLU A 111 25.22 -38.21 -30.51
C GLU A 111 25.90 -36.85 -30.76
N ALA A 112 25.20 -35.80 -30.33
CA ALA A 112 25.76 -34.45 -30.39
C ALA A 112 27.16 -34.48 -29.75
N PRO A 113 28.19 -33.93 -30.41
CA PRO A 113 29.54 -33.98 -29.87
C PRO A 113 29.52 -33.47 -28.42
N PRO A 114 30.26 -34.14 -27.53
CA PRO A 114 30.23 -33.78 -26.12
C PRO A 114 30.60 -32.28 -25.97
N PRO A 115 29.92 -31.54 -25.09
CA PRO A 115 30.17 -30.12 -24.91
C PRO A 115 31.62 -29.89 -24.53
N VAL A 116 32.22 -28.84 -25.08
CA VAL A 116 33.58 -28.42 -24.74
C VAL A 116 33.51 -27.75 -23.36
N ARG A 117 34.30 -28.24 -22.42
CA ARG A 117 34.37 -27.68 -21.05
C ARG A 117 35.45 -26.64 -20.95
N TYR A 118 35.21 -25.57 -20.20
CA TYR A 118 36.18 -24.54 -19.95
C TYR A 118 36.16 -24.04 -18.48
N THR A 119 37.23 -23.37 -18.10
CA THR A 119 37.37 -22.70 -16.80
C THR A 119 37.66 -21.24 -17.05
N LEU A 120 36.92 -20.33 -16.43
CA LEU A 120 37.15 -18.90 -16.50
C LEU A 120 38.09 -18.48 -15.37
N VAL A 121 39.20 -17.79 -15.76
CA VAL A 121 40.15 -17.10 -14.87
C VAL A 121 40.06 -15.61 -15.17
N VAL A 122 39.83 -14.81 -14.16
CA VAL A 122 39.78 -13.34 -14.30
C VAL A 122 40.94 -12.74 -13.52
N GLU A 123 41.79 -11.97 -14.21
CA GLU A 123 42.96 -11.33 -13.65
C GLU A 123 42.82 -9.81 -13.74
N GLY A 124 43.23 -9.08 -12.68
CA GLY A 124 43.26 -7.62 -12.62
C GLY A 124 41.94 -6.92 -12.26
N LEU A 125 40.82 -7.64 -12.14
CA LEU A 125 39.52 -7.03 -11.82
C LEU A 125 39.26 -6.91 -10.32
N ALA A 126 39.91 -7.73 -9.51
CA ALA A 126 39.71 -7.77 -8.06
C ALA A 126 40.08 -6.43 -7.37
N GLU A 127 41.10 -5.71 -7.87
CA GLU A 127 41.53 -4.42 -7.32
C GLU A 127 40.45 -3.34 -7.48
N ALA A 128 39.65 -3.42 -8.54
CA ALA A 128 38.51 -2.53 -8.76
C ALA A 128 37.25 -2.92 -7.96
N GLY A 129 37.27 -4.07 -7.29
CA GLY A 129 36.12 -4.57 -6.51
C GLY A 129 34.92 -5.01 -7.35
N LEU A 130 35.07 -5.26 -8.65
CA LEU A 130 34.01 -5.53 -9.60
C LEU A 130 33.85 -7.01 -9.98
N GLU A 131 34.69 -7.91 -9.46
CA GLU A 131 34.69 -9.31 -9.86
C GLU A 131 33.35 -10.00 -9.60
N GLY A 132 32.72 -9.78 -8.44
CA GLY A 132 31.40 -10.35 -8.12
C GLY A 132 30.31 -9.86 -9.06
N ARG A 133 30.31 -8.56 -9.41
CA ARG A 133 29.34 -7.98 -10.34
C ARG A 133 29.59 -8.46 -11.77
N PHE A 134 30.84 -8.59 -12.18
CA PHE A 134 31.20 -9.17 -13.47
C PHE A 134 30.68 -10.60 -13.59
N ARG A 135 31.00 -11.47 -12.63
CA ARG A 135 30.56 -12.88 -12.64
C ARG A 135 29.05 -13.04 -12.74
N SER A 136 28.28 -12.19 -12.07
CA SER A 136 26.82 -12.22 -12.13
C SER A 136 26.21 -11.80 -13.47
N LEU A 137 27.02 -11.26 -14.40
CA LEU A 137 26.60 -10.77 -15.72
C LEU A 137 27.39 -11.41 -16.87
N SER A 138 28.40 -12.23 -16.57
CA SER A 138 29.32 -12.84 -17.52
C SER A 138 28.65 -13.95 -18.32
N ALA A 139 28.73 -13.88 -19.63
CA ALA A 139 28.25 -14.92 -20.53
C ALA A 139 29.05 -16.24 -20.42
N LEU A 140 30.32 -16.16 -19.99
CA LEU A 140 31.15 -17.32 -19.71
C LEU A 140 30.79 -17.98 -18.37
N ASP A 141 30.48 -17.20 -17.34
CA ASP A 141 30.15 -17.74 -16.01
C ASP A 141 28.71 -18.32 -15.99
N ASP A 142 27.74 -17.68 -16.67
CA ASP A 142 26.33 -18.11 -16.78
C ASP A 142 26.19 -19.48 -17.48
N ALA A 143 27.14 -19.82 -18.34
CA ALA A 143 27.17 -21.08 -19.09
C ALA A 143 27.75 -22.27 -18.31
N GLU A 144 27.97 -22.16 -17.02
CA GLU A 144 28.45 -23.22 -16.11
C GLU A 144 29.73 -23.94 -16.61
N GLY A 145 30.55 -23.26 -17.43
CA GLY A 145 31.78 -23.81 -17.98
C GLY A 145 31.60 -24.80 -19.12
N GLU A 146 30.47 -24.79 -19.82
CA GLU A 146 30.18 -25.65 -20.98
C GLU A 146 29.77 -24.86 -22.23
N ALA A 147 30.21 -25.31 -23.40
CA ALA A 147 29.83 -24.72 -24.68
C ALA A 147 29.80 -25.79 -25.78
N VAL A 148 29.02 -25.56 -26.81
CA VAL A 148 28.89 -26.49 -27.95
C VAL A 148 30.23 -26.64 -28.71
N ASN A 149 31.01 -25.56 -28.82
CA ASN A 149 32.31 -25.55 -29.50
C ASN A 149 33.19 -24.39 -29.05
N GLY A 150 34.48 -24.39 -29.43
CA GLY A 150 35.43 -23.33 -29.09
C GLY A 150 35.08 -21.97 -29.69
N ALA A 151 34.40 -21.90 -30.83
CA ALA A 151 33.98 -20.63 -31.42
C ALA A 151 32.92 -19.92 -30.56
N MET A 152 32.04 -20.65 -29.91
CA MET A 152 31.07 -20.10 -28.94
C MET A 152 31.78 -19.55 -27.69
N ILE A 153 32.80 -20.25 -27.20
CA ILE A 153 33.60 -19.76 -26.06
C ILE A 153 34.29 -18.45 -26.44
N ALA A 154 34.89 -18.36 -27.64
CA ALA A 154 35.51 -17.15 -28.13
C ALA A 154 34.51 -15.98 -28.31
N ALA A 155 33.28 -16.24 -28.73
CA ALA A 155 32.24 -15.24 -28.84
C ALA A 155 31.84 -14.71 -27.46
N ARG A 156 31.60 -15.57 -26.47
CA ARG A 156 31.30 -15.19 -25.08
C ARG A 156 32.46 -14.43 -24.44
N ALA A 157 33.70 -14.84 -24.73
CA ALA A 157 34.88 -14.15 -24.23
C ALA A 157 34.97 -12.67 -24.72
N ARG A 158 34.63 -12.42 -25.99
CA ARG A 158 34.57 -11.05 -26.53
C ARG A 158 33.41 -10.25 -25.92
N GLU A 159 32.29 -10.89 -25.65
CA GLU A 159 31.16 -10.26 -24.95
C GLU A 159 31.57 -9.85 -23.54
N ASP A 160 32.28 -10.71 -22.83
CA ASP A 160 32.79 -10.47 -21.49
C ASP A 160 33.90 -9.42 -21.46
N GLU A 161 34.80 -9.35 -22.47
CA GLU A 161 35.77 -8.23 -22.63
C GLU A 161 35.01 -6.89 -22.70
N ALA A 162 33.99 -6.81 -23.55
CA ALA A 162 33.19 -5.60 -23.67
C ALA A 162 32.39 -5.28 -22.38
N LEU A 163 31.90 -6.31 -21.70
CA LEU A 163 31.20 -6.16 -20.41
C LEU A 163 32.14 -5.57 -19.34
N VAL A 164 33.33 -6.13 -19.17
CA VAL A 164 34.32 -5.65 -18.19
C VAL A 164 34.68 -4.19 -18.44
N VAL A 165 34.95 -3.84 -19.70
CA VAL A 165 35.27 -2.43 -20.05
C VAL A 165 34.10 -1.51 -19.71
N ARG A 166 32.86 -1.91 -20.00
CA ARG A 166 31.67 -1.13 -19.62
C ARG A 166 31.54 -0.98 -18.10
N LEU A 167 31.74 -2.07 -17.34
CA LEU A 167 31.70 -2.03 -15.87
C LEU A 167 32.79 -1.11 -15.30
N LEU A 168 34.01 -1.19 -15.79
CA LEU A 168 35.08 -0.34 -15.35
C LEU A 168 34.84 1.14 -15.68
N ARG A 169 34.38 1.45 -16.89
CA ARG A 169 33.99 2.80 -17.28
C ARG A 169 32.86 3.36 -16.42
N SER A 170 31.91 2.53 -16.02
CA SER A 170 30.82 2.96 -15.13
C SER A 170 31.30 3.35 -13.73
N GLU A 171 32.48 2.90 -13.32
CA GLU A 171 33.15 3.22 -12.06
C GLU A 171 34.26 4.28 -12.18
N GLY A 172 34.43 4.85 -13.38
CA GLY A 172 35.39 5.93 -13.64
C GLY A 172 36.74 5.49 -14.21
N TYR A 173 36.92 4.24 -14.62
CA TYR A 173 38.14 3.76 -15.27
C TYR A 173 37.99 3.82 -16.79
N TYR A 174 38.22 4.98 -17.38
CA TYR A 174 37.95 5.22 -18.81
C TYR A 174 39.00 4.62 -19.74
N ASP A 175 40.25 4.43 -19.25
CA ASP A 175 41.36 3.83 -20.02
C ASP A 175 41.42 2.31 -19.90
N ALA A 176 40.35 1.71 -19.34
CA ALA A 176 40.27 0.27 -19.12
C ALA A 176 40.35 -0.52 -20.43
N VAL A 177 41.18 -1.56 -20.43
CA VAL A 177 41.34 -2.52 -21.52
C VAL A 177 41.16 -3.93 -20.97
N ALA A 178 40.45 -4.76 -21.69
CA ALA A 178 40.32 -6.19 -21.39
C ALA A 178 40.65 -7.02 -22.61
N THR A 179 41.37 -8.12 -22.41
CA THR A 179 41.74 -9.09 -23.46
C THR A 179 41.51 -10.50 -22.94
N SER A 180 41.08 -11.40 -23.81
CA SER A 180 40.89 -12.82 -23.47
C SER A 180 41.91 -13.69 -24.21
N SER A 181 42.39 -14.75 -23.57
CA SER A 181 43.14 -15.82 -24.19
C SER A 181 42.49 -17.16 -23.94
N LEU A 182 42.52 -18.04 -24.96
CA LEU A 182 42.04 -19.40 -24.87
C LEU A 182 43.23 -20.35 -24.95
N GLU A 183 43.44 -21.15 -23.93
CA GLU A 183 44.53 -22.12 -23.87
C GLU A 183 43.96 -23.53 -23.67
N GLN A 184 44.52 -24.50 -24.38
CA GLN A 184 44.20 -25.92 -24.17
C GLN A 184 45.05 -26.45 -23.02
N LEU A 185 44.40 -27.03 -22.00
CA LEU A 185 45.13 -27.62 -20.88
C LEU A 185 45.84 -28.92 -21.34
N ALA A 186 47.19 -28.94 -21.27
CA ALA A 186 48.00 -30.04 -21.77
C ALA A 186 47.70 -31.38 -21.11
N ASP A 187 47.22 -31.40 -19.89
CA ASP A 187 46.95 -32.61 -19.09
C ASP A 187 45.50 -33.11 -19.19
N GLN A 188 44.61 -32.39 -19.87
CA GLN A 188 43.16 -32.72 -19.95
C GLN A 188 42.62 -32.50 -21.38
N VAL A 189 42.53 -33.56 -22.17
CA VAL A 189 41.96 -33.50 -23.53
C VAL A 189 40.50 -33.03 -23.46
N GLY A 190 40.17 -31.96 -24.20
CA GLY A 190 38.80 -31.39 -24.28
C GLY A 190 38.46 -30.36 -23.23
N ARG A 191 39.40 -29.87 -22.40
CA ARG A 191 39.23 -28.72 -21.52
C ARG A 191 40.03 -27.53 -21.95
N LEU A 192 39.35 -26.36 -21.96
CA LEU A 192 39.97 -25.06 -22.25
C LEU A 192 40.07 -24.21 -20.99
N ARG A 193 41.08 -23.38 -20.91
CA ARG A 193 41.16 -22.27 -19.95
C ARG A 193 40.90 -20.97 -20.71
N VAL A 194 39.94 -20.20 -20.26
CA VAL A 194 39.73 -18.83 -20.73
C VAL A 194 40.29 -17.89 -19.69
N THR A 195 41.34 -17.17 -20.01
CA THR A 195 41.91 -16.16 -19.11
C THR A 195 41.49 -14.78 -19.62
N LEU A 196 40.71 -14.04 -18.81
CA LEU A 196 40.34 -12.66 -19.06
C LEU A 196 41.28 -11.76 -18.28
N THR A 197 42.22 -11.12 -18.98
CA THR A 197 43.21 -10.19 -18.39
C THR A 197 42.69 -8.78 -18.53
N VAL A 198 42.59 -8.07 -17.40
CA VAL A 198 42.01 -6.74 -17.29
C VAL A 198 43.07 -5.74 -16.78
N ALA A 199 43.28 -4.69 -17.54
CA ALA A 199 44.02 -3.51 -17.12
C ALA A 199 43.02 -2.37 -16.87
N ALA A 200 42.71 -2.08 -15.60
CA ALA A 200 41.72 -1.05 -15.25
C ALA A 200 42.20 0.37 -15.58
N GLY A 201 43.53 0.62 -15.54
CA GLY A 201 44.09 1.96 -15.69
C GLY A 201 43.85 2.84 -14.45
N THR A 202 44.04 4.15 -14.61
CA THR A 202 43.84 5.12 -13.54
C THR A 202 42.37 5.56 -13.48
N ARG A 203 41.88 5.73 -12.27
CA ARG A 203 40.49 6.17 -12.05
C ARG A 203 40.40 7.69 -12.23
N TYR A 204 39.43 8.13 -13.03
CA TYR A 204 39.15 9.54 -13.27
C TYR A 204 38.23 10.12 -12.18
N ASN A 205 38.51 11.34 -11.76
CA ASN A 205 37.77 12.10 -10.77
C ASN A 205 37.12 13.33 -11.40
N PHE A 206 36.03 13.83 -10.78
CA PHE A 206 35.42 15.08 -11.24
C PHE A 206 36.37 16.26 -11.10
N GLY A 207 36.63 16.96 -12.19
CA GLY A 207 37.18 18.30 -12.27
C GLY A 207 36.11 19.37 -11.95
N PRO A 208 36.12 20.49 -12.65
CA PRO A 208 35.02 21.46 -12.61
C PRO A 208 33.65 20.84 -12.92
N ILE A 209 32.65 21.24 -12.15
CA ILE A 209 31.27 20.80 -12.36
C ILE A 209 30.43 22.04 -12.63
N ALA A 210 29.95 22.19 -13.85
CA ALA A 210 29.14 23.30 -14.29
C ALA A 210 27.70 22.87 -14.64
N ILE A 211 26.74 23.71 -14.32
CA ILE A 211 25.37 23.65 -14.89
C ILE A 211 25.20 24.90 -15.74
N THR A 212 24.83 24.71 -17.00
CA THR A 212 24.65 25.81 -17.96
C THR A 212 23.16 25.97 -18.30
N GLY A 213 22.75 27.18 -18.65
CA GLY A 213 21.36 27.52 -18.99
C GLY A 213 20.81 28.65 -18.14
N ALA A 214 19.50 28.70 -17.97
CA ALA A 214 18.86 29.77 -17.23
C ALA A 214 19.05 29.62 -15.70
N ASP A 215 19.23 30.75 -15.01
CA ASP A 215 19.35 30.78 -13.56
C ASP A 215 18.03 30.42 -12.89
N THR A 216 18.12 29.81 -11.71
CA THR A 216 16.98 29.52 -10.82
C THR A 216 16.90 30.52 -9.69
N GLU A 217 15.75 30.62 -9.06
CA GLU A 217 15.56 31.41 -7.85
C GLU A 217 15.18 30.49 -6.65
N PRO A 218 16.02 30.40 -5.60
CA PRO A 218 17.32 31.09 -5.42
C PRO A 218 18.43 30.57 -6.36
N PRO A 219 19.44 31.41 -6.68
CA PRO A 219 20.53 31.03 -7.55
C PRO A 219 21.31 29.81 -7.05
N GLY A 220 21.85 28.99 -7.97
CA GLY A 220 22.67 27.82 -7.66
C GLY A 220 21.90 26.64 -7.05
N MET A 221 20.58 26.66 -7.05
CA MET A 221 19.74 25.55 -6.55
C MET A 221 20.02 24.23 -7.30
N PRO A 222 20.08 24.19 -8.65
CA PRO A 222 20.34 22.96 -9.38
C PRO A 222 21.70 22.33 -9.03
N ARG A 223 22.71 23.17 -8.83
CA ARG A 223 24.05 22.70 -8.46
C ARG A 223 24.05 21.99 -7.10
N ARG A 224 23.26 22.48 -6.16
CA ARG A 224 23.08 21.81 -4.84
C ARG A 224 22.33 20.48 -4.97
N PHE A 225 21.36 20.40 -5.87
CA PHE A 225 20.59 19.18 -6.09
C PHE A 225 21.37 18.10 -6.83
N LEU A 226 22.26 18.51 -7.73
CA LEU A 226 23.13 17.59 -8.45
C LEU A 226 24.05 16.78 -7.52
N ALA A 227 24.45 17.37 -6.38
CA ALA A 227 25.19 16.72 -5.28
C ALA A 227 26.53 16.05 -5.68
N LEU A 228 27.03 16.28 -6.89
CA LEU A 228 28.35 15.82 -7.32
C LEU A 228 29.45 16.73 -6.73
N THR A 229 30.59 16.14 -6.34
CA THR A 229 31.67 16.86 -5.70
C THR A 229 32.97 16.70 -6.52
N THR A 230 33.62 17.82 -6.80
CA THR A 230 34.95 17.84 -7.43
C THR A 230 35.94 17.00 -6.61
N GLY A 231 36.76 16.20 -7.30
CA GLY A 231 37.72 15.28 -6.69
C GLY A 231 37.17 13.89 -6.38
N ASN A 232 35.81 13.70 -6.37
CA ASN A 232 35.23 12.37 -6.25
C ASN A 232 35.34 11.60 -7.57
N PRO A 233 35.37 10.25 -7.54
CA PRO A 233 35.37 9.43 -8.74
C PRO A 233 34.17 9.68 -9.65
N ILE A 234 34.34 9.66 -10.96
CA ILE A 234 33.25 9.79 -11.94
C ILE A 234 32.56 8.46 -12.08
N ARG A 235 31.57 8.21 -11.24
CA ARG A 235 30.74 7.00 -11.30
C ARG A 235 29.44 7.28 -12.00
N ALA A 236 29.09 6.42 -12.96
CA ALA A 236 27.84 6.57 -13.72
C ALA A 236 26.60 6.63 -12.80
N VAL A 237 26.57 5.80 -11.75
CA VAL A 237 25.46 5.78 -10.77
C VAL A 237 25.32 7.10 -10.03
N ASP A 238 26.40 7.78 -9.68
CA ASP A 238 26.38 9.06 -8.97
C ASP A 238 25.90 10.19 -9.91
N VAL A 239 26.33 10.16 -11.17
CA VAL A 239 25.90 11.10 -12.20
C VAL A 239 24.41 10.96 -12.45
N GLU A 240 23.92 9.75 -12.74
CA GLU A 240 22.52 9.47 -12.99
C GLU A 240 21.64 9.82 -11.79
N ALA A 241 22.07 9.46 -10.57
CA ALA A 241 21.36 9.81 -9.34
C ALA A 241 21.34 11.33 -9.12
N GLY A 242 22.43 12.05 -9.40
CA GLY A 242 22.48 13.49 -9.30
C GLY A 242 21.53 14.18 -10.28
N GLU A 243 21.55 13.78 -11.53
CA GLU A 243 20.66 14.29 -12.58
C GLU A 243 19.19 14.00 -12.26
N ALA A 244 18.87 12.77 -11.86
CA ALA A 244 17.52 12.40 -11.42
C ALA A 244 17.06 13.22 -10.21
N ASN A 245 17.98 13.53 -9.28
CA ASN A 245 17.66 14.37 -8.12
C ASN A 245 17.38 15.83 -8.53
N VAL A 246 18.06 16.38 -9.54
CA VAL A 246 17.75 17.71 -10.09
C VAL A 246 16.32 17.73 -10.65
N LEU A 247 15.96 16.74 -11.49
CA LEU A 247 14.61 16.61 -12.08
C LEU A 247 13.53 16.37 -11.02
N LEU A 248 13.85 15.68 -9.93
CA LEU A 248 12.93 15.44 -8.83
C LEU A 248 12.70 16.70 -7.97
N ARG A 249 13.78 17.44 -7.69
CA ARG A 249 13.76 18.54 -6.71
C ARG A 249 13.29 19.86 -7.28
N LEU A 250 13.61 20.18 -8.53
CA LEU A 250 13.18 21.43 -9.15
C LEU A 250 11.66 21.59 -9.15
N PRO A 251 10.86 20.55 -9.48
CA PRO A 251 9.40 20.65 -9.36
C PRO A 251 8.88 20.82 -7.92
N GLN A 252 9.69 20.50 -6.92
CA GLN A 252 9.32 20.76 -5.51
C GLN A 252 9.57 22.20 -5.07
N GLU A 253 10.32 22.99 -5.88
CA GLU A 253 10.76 24.34 -5.57
C GLU A 253 10.24 25.39 -6.57
N GLY A 254 9.17 25.06 -7.29
CA GLY A 254 8.48 26.02 -8.15
C GLY A 254 8.71 25.86 -9.65
N TYR A 255 9.46 24.87 -10.11
CA TYR A 255 9.79 24.69 -11.53
C TYR A 255 9.13 23.40 -12.07
N PRO A 256 7.87 23.46 -12.56
CA PRO A 256 7.12 22.26 -12.94
C PRO A 256 7.66 21.52 -14.17
N PHE A 257 8.45 22.18 -15.03
CA PHE A 257 8.87 21.68 -16.33
C PHE A 257 10.39 21.73 -16.53
N PRO A 258 11.20 21.15 -15.65
CA PRO A 258 12.65 21.12 -15.87
C PRO A 258 13.03 20.12 -16.95
N GLU A 259 13.94 20.51 -17.82
CA GLU A 259 14.50 19.66 -18.87
C GLU A 259 16.02 19.66 -18.79
N LEU A 260 16.61 18.47 -18.84
CA LEU A 260 18.06 18.31 -18.92
C LEU A 260 18.47 18.12 -20.38
N GLY A 261 19.50 18.83 -20.81
CA GLY A 261 20.21 18.54 -22.06
C GLY A 261 21.15 17.36 -21.92
N LEU A 262 21.83 17.02 -23.00
CA LEU A 262 22.87 16.00 -22.98
C LEU A 262 24.05 16.48 -22.12
N ARG A 263 24.43 15.70 -21.13
CA ARG A 263 25.62 15.95 -20.34
C ARG A 263 26.88 15.80 -21.19
N ASP A 264 27.88 16.57 -20.88
CA ASP A 264 29.23 16.45 -21.46
C ASP A 264 30.24 16.23 -20.34
N ILE A 265 31.15 15.28 -20.54
CA ILE A 265 32.27 14.98 -19.62
C ILE A 265 33.54 14.96 -20.43
N VAL A 266 34.30 16.06 -20.38
CA VAL A 266 35.57 16.19 -21.07
C VAL A 266 36.67 15.62 -20.18
N LEU A 267 37.24 14.50 -20.61
CA LEU A 267 38.31 13.80 -19.87
C LEU A 267 39.69 14.35 -20.24
N ASP A 268 40.51 14.63 -19.23
CA ASP A 268 41.90 14.98 -19.38
C ASP A 268 42.81 13.79 -18.97
N PRO A 269 43.51 13.16 -19.93
CA PRO A 269 44.36 12.01 -19.65
C PRO A 269 45.62 12.34 -18.82
N GLU A 270 46.07 13.59 -18.80
CA GLU A 270 47.28 13.99 -18.05
C GLU A 270 46.98 14.12 -16.55
N THR A 271 45.82 14.69 -16.21
CA THR A 271 45.40 14.91 -14.82
C THR A 271 44.46 13.84 -14.29
N HIS A 272 43.96 12.96 -15.13
CA HIS A 272 42.89 11.98 -14.83
C HIS A 272 41.67 12.65 -14.20
N ALA A 273 41.32 13.84 -14.69
CA ALA A 273 40.13 14.60 -14.30
C ALA A 273 39.12 14.66 -15.44
N GLY A 274 37.86 14.78 -15.10
CA GLY A 274 36.79 14.99 -16.06
C GLY A 274 35.94 16.21 -15.72
N ASP A 275 35.92 17.17 -16.64
CA ASP A 275 35.10 18.37 -16.53
C ASP A 275 33.67 18.05 -16.91
N TYR A 276 32.77 18.14 -15.92
CA TYR A 276 31.34 17.81 -16.10
C TYR A 276 30.53 19.06 -16.42
N THR A 277 29.80 19.04 -17.51
CA THR A 277 28.86 20.11 -17.89
C THR A 277 27.46 19.54 -18.15
N LEU A 278 26.46 20.10 -17.47
CA LEU A 278 25.06 19.73 -17.62
C LEU A 278 24.25 20.93 -18.12
N PRO A 279 23.73 20.90 -19.34
CA PRO A 279 22.75 21.88 -19.78
C PRO A 279 21.41 21.66 -19.07
N LEU A 280 20.83 22.71 -18.51
CA LEU A 280 19.55 22.69 -17.81
C LEU A 280 18.66 23.83 -18.32
N ASN A 281 17.46 23.49 -18.75
CA ASN A 281 16.35 24.42 -18.87
C ASN A 281 15.41 24.19 -17.68
N PRO A 282 15.38 25.06 -16.65
CA PRO A 282 14.50 24.89 -15.50
C PRO A 282 13.01 25.10 -15.85
N GLY A 283 12.72 25.66 -17.02
CA GLY A 283 11.40 26.14 -17.36
C GLY A 283 10.99 27.38 -16.53
N PRO A 284 9.77 27.88 -16.69
CA PRO A 284 9.28 29.01 -15.92
C PRO A 284 9.00 28.62 -14.48
N ARG A 285 9.37 29.49 -13.54
CA ARG A 285 8.92 29.37 -12.15
C ARG A 285 7.41 29.65 -12.09
N ALA A 286 6.67 28.80 -11.38
CA ALA A 286 5.22 28.79 -11.49
C ALA A 286 4.50 28.84 -10.14
N ARG A 287 3.25 29.34 -10.18
CA ARG A 287 2.29 29.35 -9.08
C ARG A 287 1.02 28.61 -9.48
N PHE A 288 0.32 28.04 -8.52
CA PHE A 288 -0.95 27.39 -8.76
C PHE A 288 -2.03 28.39 -9.20
N ALA A 289 -2.75 28.09 -10.28
CA ALA A 289 -3.92 28.83 -10.73
C ALA A 289 -5.23 28.21 -10.20
N GLY A 290 -5.42 26.92 -10.45
CA GLY A 290 -6.64 26.19 -10.11
C GLY A 290 -6.62 24.78 -10.69
N PHE A 291 -7.83 24.26 -11.00
CA PHE A 291 -8.01 22.91 -11.50
C PHE A 291 -8.90 22.89 -12.73
N THR A 292 -8.62 22.00 -13.65
CA THR A 292 -9.53 21.54 -14.71
C THR A 292 -9.67 20.03 -14.64
N THR A 293 -10.85 19.51 -14.97
CA THR A 293 -11.13 18.08 -14.94
C THR A 293 -11.57 17.60 -16.30
N GLU A 294 -11.05 16.46 -16.75
CA GLU A 294 -11.37 15.83 -18.04
C GLU A 294 -11.61 14.32 -17.85
N GLY A 295 -12.35 13.71 -18.78
CA GLY A 295 -12.65 12.29 -18.82
C GLY A 295 -14.02 11.92 -18.22
N ASP A 296 -14.18 10.69 -17.74
CA ASP A 296 -15.40 10.24 -17.05
C ASP A 296 -15.37 10.71 -15.60
N LEU A 297 -16.08 11.81 -15.32
CA LEU A 297 -15.93 12.57 -14.08
C LEU A 297 -16.64 11.93 -12.91
N ALA A 298 -15.89 11.39 -11.95
CA ALA A 298 -16.39 11.10 -10.61
C ALA A 298 -16.40 12.36 -9.72
N PHE A 299 -15.46 13.30 -9.96
CA PHE A 299 -15.35 14.59 -9.26
C PHE A 299 -15.31 15.77 -10.22
N ASP A 300 -16.00 16.83 -9.86
CA ASP A 300 -15.84 18.13 -10.50
C ASP A 300 -14.61 18.88 -9.96
N ALA A 301 -14.22 19.97 -10.64
CA ALA A 301 -13.07 20.77 -10.23
C ALA A 301 -13.22 21.38 -8.81
N ALA A 302 -14.44 21.66 -8.39
CA ALA A 302 -14.70 22.20 -7.04
C ALA A 302 -14.38 21.16 -5.96
N HIS A 303 -14.74 19.90 -6.18
CA HIS A 303 -14.45 18.82 -5.24
C HIS A 303 -12.96 18.44 -5.25
N VAL A 304 -12.31 18.46 -6.42
CA VAL A 304 -10.84 18.34 -6.50
C VAL A 304 -10.17 19.40 -5.63
N GLY A 305 -10.67 20.64 -5.65
CA GLY A 305 -10.20 21.72 -4.79
C GLY A 305 -10.38 21.46 -3.29
N VAL A 306 -11.40 20.69 -2.87
CA VAL A 306 -11.57 20.26 -1.46
C VAL A 306 -10.47 19.30 -1.04
N LEU A 307 -10.00 18.43 -1.96
CA LEU A 307 -8.94 17.46 -1.71
C LEU A 307 -7.54 18.08 -1.72
N ALA A 308 -7.34 19.15 -2.47
CA ALA A 308 -6.05 19.79 -2.62
C ALA A 308 -5.59 20.49 -1.31
N ARG A 309 -4.26 20.49 -1.11
CA ARG A 309 -3.61 21.17 0.03
C ARG A 309 -2.84 22.42 -0.41
N PHE A 310 -3.27 23.04 -1.50
CA PHE A 310 -2.69 24.27 -2.01
C PHE A 310 -3.80 25.18 -2.55
N HIS A 311 -3.49 26.48 -2.63
CA HIS A 311 -4.42 27.50 -3.05
C HIS A 311 -3.86 28.29 -4.23
N ARG A 312 -4.73 29.01 -4.95
CA ARG A 312 -4.31 29.92 -6.03
C ARG A 312 -3.28 30.93 -5.48
N GLY A 313 -2.20 31.12 -6.23
CA GLY A 313 -1.11 32.04 -5.92
C GLY A 313 0.00 31.44 -5.05
N GLU A 314 -0.16 30.25 -4.47
CA GLU A 314 0.95 29.55 -3.82
C GLU A 314 1.97 29.09 -4.86
N LEU A 315 3.25 29.07 -4.48
CA LEU A 315 4.33 28.54 -5.32
C LEU A 315 4.06 27.05 -5.62
N TYR A 316 4.30 26.66 -6.87
CA TYR A 316 4.14 25.27 -7.30
C TYR A 316 5.06 24.34 -6.50
N ASP A 317 4.51 23.22 -6.08
CA ASP A 317 5.22 22.15 -5.37
C ASP A 317 4.64 20.80 -5.81
N ARG A 318 5.46 20.00 -6.48
CA ARG A 318 5.06 18.67 -7.00
C ARG A 318 4.54 17.76 -5.90
N ARG A 319 5.09 17.84 -4.69
CA ARG A 319 4.65 17.02 -3.55
C ARG A 319 3.18 17.22 -3.21
N LYS A 320 2.65 18.44 -3.41
CA LYS A 320 1.22 18.74 -3.21
C LYS A 320 0.33 18.14 -4.29
N ILE A 321 0.86 17.99 -5.51
CA ILE A 321 0.15 17.31 -6.61
C ILE A 321 0.12 15.80 -6.36
N ASP A 322 1.25 15.22 -5.93
CA ASP A 322 1.32 13.79 -5.61
C ASP A 322 0.39 13.47 -4.43
N ASP A 323 0.34 14.31 -3.39
CA ASP A 323 -0.63 14.19 -2.28
C ASP A 323 -2.10 14.30 -2.75
N LEU A 324 -2.40 15.18 -3.71
CA LEU A 324 -3.74 15.25 -4.30
C LEU A 324 -4.09 13.96 -5.04
N ARG A 325 -3.18 13.45 -5.87
CA ARG A 325 -3.38 12.20 -6.60
C ARG A 325 -3.58 11.01 -5.65
N GLU A 326 -2.76 10.89 -4.62
CA GLU A 326 -2.93 9.88 -3.58
C GLU A 326 -4.28 9.99 -2.87
N ALA A 327 -4.72 11.21 -2.55
CA ALA A 327 -6.03 11.46 -1.96
C ALA A 327 -7.17 10.99 -2.86
N MET A 328 -7.09 11.26 -4.17
CA MET A 328 -8.07 10.81 -5.14
C MET A 328 -8.08 9.27 -5.26
N VAL A 329 -6.92 8.64 -5.41
CA VAL A 329 -6.79 7.16 -5.45
C VAL A 329 -7.37 6.51 -4.20
N ALA A 330 -7.15 7.09 -3.03
CA ALA A 330 -7.66 6.57 -1.75
C ALA A 330 -9.19 6.56 -1.66
N THR A 331 -9.90 7.33 -2.46
CA THR A 331 -11.38 7.30 -2.52
C THR A 331 -11.91 6.01 -3.15
N ARG A 332 -11.10 5.30 -3.93
CA ARG A 332 -11.46 4.09 -4.70
C ARG A 332 -12.62 4.32 -5.69
N LEU A 333 -12.76 5.53 -6.20
CA LEU A 333 -13.78 5.90 -7.17
C LEU A 333 -13.25 5.95 -8.61
N PHE A 334 -11.94 5.80 -8.79
CA PHE A 334 -11.27 5.89 -10.08
C PHE A 334 -10.67 4.55 -10.49
N SER A 335 -10.75 4.24 -11.77
CA SER A 335 -9.93 3.23 -12.44
C SER A 335 -8.56 3.81 -12.75
N THR A 336 -8.53 5.05 -13.28
CA THR A 336 -7.30 5.81 -13.52
C THR A 336 -7.47 7.26 -13.06
N VAL A 337 -6.38 7.87 -12.59
CA VAL A 337 -6.32 9.29 -12.26
C VAL A 337 -4.91 9.82 -12.45
N SER A 338 -4.79 10.92 -13.22
CA SER A 338 -3.56 11.70 -13.34
C SER A 338 -3.82 13.15 -12.96
N ALA A 339 -2.76 13.83 -12.51
CA ALA A 339 -2.79 15.24 -12.18
C ALA A 339 -1.49 15.88 -12.70
N GLU A 340 -1.61 16.76 -13.66
CA GLU A 340 -0.49 17.35 -14.40
C GLU A 340 -0.59 18.87 -14.45
N PRO A 341 0.53 19.60 -14.28
CA PRO A 341 0.54 21.04 -14.45
C PRO A 341 0.44 21.41 -15.94
N VAL A 342 -0.35 22.43 -16.24
CA VAL A 342 -0.49 23.03 -17.59
C VAL A 342 -0.37 24.55 -17.45
N LEU A 343 0.49 25.17 -18.25
CA LEU A 343 0.63 26.62 -18.27
C LEU A 343 -0.67 27.30 -18.71
N THR A 344 -1.08 28.32 -17.97
CA THR A 344 -2.27 29.11 -18.31
C THR A 344 -1.98 30.27 -19.28
N GLY A 345 -0.71 30.68 -19.42
CA GLY A 345 -0.30 31.89 -20.11
C GLY A 345 -0.42 33.16 -19.24
N GLU A 346 -1.00 33.08 -18.04
CA GLU A 346 -1.06 34.21 -17.10
C GLU A 346 0.27 34.32 -16.34
N THR A 347 0.72 35.57 -16.12
CA THR A 347 1.93 35.88 -15.33
C THR A 347 1.54 36.66 -14.07
N ALA A 348 2.11 36.29 -12.94
CA ALA A 348 1.95 37.02 -11.68
C ALA A 348 2.83 38.28 -11.64
N GLU A 349 2.58 39.15 -10.66
CA GLU A 349 3.29 40.44 -10.50
C GLU A 349 4.81 40.26 -10.28
N ASP A 350 5.22 39.12 -9.72
CA ASP A 350 6.62 38.76 -9.48
C ASP A 350 7.30 38.07 -10.66
N GLY A 351 6.64 38.00 -11.84
CA GLY A 351 7.17 37.38 -13.05
C GLY A 351 7.00 35.84 -13.09
N THR A 352 6.45 35.20 -12.04
CA THR A 352 6.14 33.77 -12.07
C THR A 352 4.92 33.50 -12.94
N GLN A 353 4.87 32.34 -13.59
CA GLN A 353 3.73 31.95 -14.43
C GLN A 353 2.69 31.17 -13.61
N TYR A 354 1.43 31.27 -14.02
CA TYR A 354 0.38 30.44 -13.43
C TYR A 354 0.27 29.10 -14.14
N VAL A 355 0.17 28.01 -13.35
CA VAL A 355 -0.15 26.67 -13.83
C VAL A 355 -1.49 26.23 -13.30
N ASN A 356 -2.31 25.71 -14.19
CA ASN A 356 -3.53 25.00 -13.83
C ASN A 356 -3.23 23.50 -13.68
N ILE A 357 -3.87 22.82 -12.74
CA ILE A 357 -3.72 21.38 -12.61
C ILE A 357 -4.82 20.70 -13.40
N LEU A 358 -4.42 20.05 -14.48
CA LEU A 358 -5.30 19.22 -15.29
C LEU A 358 -5.41 17.84 -14.64
N VAL A 359 -6.62 17.54 -14.16
CA VAL A 359 -6.94 16.25 -13.55
C VAL A 359 -7.73 15.43 -14.57
N ARG A 360 -7.07 14.43 -15.15
CA ARG A 360 -7.75 13.43 -15.98
C ARG A 360 -8.18 12.29 -15.12
N GLN A 361 -9.42 11.87 -15.25
CA GLN A 361 -10.02 10.87 -14.40
C GLN A 361 -10.98 9.99 -15.21
N ASP A 362 -10.92 8.68 -14.90
CA ASP A 362 -11.89 7.71 -15.39
C ASP A 362 -12.54 7.06 -14.17
N ALA A 363 -13.87 7.11 -14.12
CA ALA A 363 -14.62 6.53 -13.02
C ALA A 363 -14.42 5.01 -12.97
N GLY A 364 -14.17 4.50 -11.78
CA GLY A 364 -14.08 3.08 -11.49
C GLY A 364 -15.42 2.48 -11.09
N PRO A 365 -15.47 1.15 -10.85
CA PRO A 365 -16.69 0.48 -10.41
C PRO A 365 -17.15 1.03 -9.05
N ALA A 366 -18.31 1.67 -9.05
CA ALA A 366 -18.86 2.31 -7.86
C ALA A 366 -19.48 1.31 -6.87
N ARG A 367 -19.72 0.06 -7.27
CA ARG A 367 -20.39 -0.96 -6.46
C ARG A 367 -19.41 -2.03 -6.00
N SER A 368 -19.59 -2.52 -4.76
CA SER A 368 -18.88 -3.68 -4.25
C SER A 368 -19.82 -4.55 -3.41
N ILE A 369 -19.49 -5.83 -3.37
CA ILE A 369 -20.07 -6.80 -2.45
C ILE A 369 -18.89 -7.32 -1.63
N ASP A 370 -19.03 -7.24 -0.32
CA ASP A 370 -18.03 -7.71 0.63
C ASP A 370 -18.64 -8.85 1.45
N ALA A 371 -17.87 -9.91 1.68
CA ALA A 371 -18.24 -10.97 2.60
C ALA A 371 -17.07 -11.26 3.53
N SER A 372 -17.33 -11.44 4.81
CA SER A 372 -16.32 -11.80 5.79
C SER A 372 -16.86 -12.87 6.74
N ALA A 373 -15.95 -13.72 7.22
CA ALA A 373 -16.21 -14.71 8.25
C ALA A 373 -15.16 -14.59 9.33
N GLY A 374 -15.57 -14.67 10.59
CA GLY A 374 -14.68 -14.55 11.73
C GLY A 374 -15.16 -15.40 12.90
N TYR A 375 -14.22 -15.67 13.80
CA TYR A 375 -14.49 -16.30 15.09
C TYR A 375 -13.69 -15.59 16.18
N SER A 376 -14.35 -15.29 17.29
CA SER A 376 -13.68 -14.84 18.50
C SER A 376 -14.25 -15.58 19.73
N THR A 377 -13.42 -15.79 20.75
CA THR A 377 -13.81 -16.52 21.97
C THR A 377 -14.93 -15.83 22.76
N GLY A 378 -15.10 -14.52 22.59
CA GLY A 378 -16.16 -13.74 23.26
C GLY A 378 -17.45 -13.59 22.47
N GLU A 379 -17.35 -13.51 21.14
CA GLU A 379 -18.48 -13.22 20.26
C GLU A 379 -18.97 -14.44 19.48
N GLY A 380 -18.16 -15.52 19.44
CA GLY A 380 -18.46 -16.73 18.68
C GLY A 380 -18.20 -16.57 17.18
N PHE A 381 -18.92 -17.32 16.36
CA PHE A 381 -18.88 -17.20 14.90
C PHE A 381 -19.64 -15.97 14.44
N ARG A 382 -19.08 -15.28 13.43
CA ARG A 382 -19.68 -14.12 12.79
C ARG A 382 -19.48 -14.22 11.28
N LEU A 383 -20.56 -14.07 10.54
CA LEU A 383 -20.58 -13.91 9.10
C LEU A 383 -21.14 -12.50 8.82
N GLU A 384 -20.51 -11.77 7.94
CA GLU A 384 -21.01 -10.48 7.47
C GLU A 384 -21.05 -10.49 5.94
N ALA A 385 -22.17 -10.04 5.39
CA ALA A 385 -22.32 -9.75 3.98
C ALA A 385 -22.73 -8.28 3.83
N ALA A 386 -22.11 -7.56 2.91
CA ALA A 386 -22.41 -6.17 2.67
C ALA A 386 -22.43 -5.84 1.18
N TRP A 387 -23.34 -4.96 0.81
CA TRP A 387 -23.37 -4.28 -0.47
C TRP A 387 -23.09 -2.79 -0.25
N GLU A 388 -22.21 -2.22 -1.08
CA GLU A 388 -21.86 -0.81 -1.02
C GLU A 388 -21.91 -0.17 -2.40
N HIS A 389 -22.49 1.02 -2.48
CA HIS A 389 -22.33 1.94 -3.59
C HIS A 389 -21.54 3.16 -3.12
N ARG A 390 -20.29 3.28 -3.58
CA ARG A 390 -19.30 4.24 -3.05
C ARG A 390 -19.59 5.71 -3.39
N ASN A 391 -20.39 5.98 -4.43
CA ASN A 391 -20.71 7.33 -4.90
C ASN A 391 -22.20 7.44 -5.30
N LEU A 392 -23.12 6.94 -4.48
CA LEU A 392 -24.57 7.00 -4.76
C LEU A 392 -25.06 8.45 -4.77
N LEU A 393 -24.54 9.27 -3.88
CA LEU A 393 -24.85 10.71 -3.78
C LEU A 393 -23.55 11.50 -3.98
N PRO A 394 -23.17 11.82 -5.24
CA PRO A 394 -21.93 12.53 -5.55
C PRO A 394 -21.81 13.90 -4.87
N PRO A 395 -20.56 14.34 -4.55
CA PRO A 395 -19.32 13.58 -4.57
C PRO A 395 -19.13 12.77 -3.27
N GLU A 396 -18.53 11.58 -3.37
CA GLU A 396 -18.11 10.70 -2.26
C GLU A 396 -19.22 10.28 -1.26
N GLY A 397 -20.49 10.40 -1.63
CA GLY A 397 -21.59 9.94 -0.81
C GLY A 397 -21.81 8.43 -0.99
N SER A 398 -21.24 7.60 -0.11
CA SER A 398 -21.42 6.16 -0.14
C SER A 398 -22.66 5.73 0.62
N PHE A 399 -23.24 4.63 0.15
CA PHE A 399 -24.39 3.98 0.79
C PHE A 399 -24.06 2.49 0.92
N ARG A 400 -24.09 1.99 2.16
CA ARG A 400 -23.76 0.59 2.48
C ARG A 400 -24.91 -0.05 3.26
N ILE A 401 -25.29 -1.24 2.83
CA ILE A 401 -26.18 -2.13 3.57
C ILE A 401 -25.36 -3.35 3.97
N ALA A 402 -25.35 -3.70 5.25
CA ALA A 402 -24.61 -4.85 5.76
C ALA A 402 -25.52 -5.69 6.67
N ALA A 403 -25.45 -6.99 6.52
CA ALA A 403 -26.12 -7.96 7.38
C ALA A 403 -25.07 -8.81 8.10
N ILE A 404 -25.21 -8.92 9.41
CA ILE A 404 -24.38 -9.75 10.27
C ILE A 404 -25.25 -10.90 10.80
N GLY A 405 -24.80 -12.13 10.59
CA GLY A 405 -25.34 -13.33 11.18
C GLY A 405 -24.27 -14.02 12.02
N GLY A 406 -24.47 -14.10 13.31
CA GLY A 406 -23.50 -14.67 14.22
C GLY A 406 -24.14 -15.39 15.40
N THR A 407 -23.31 -16.08 16.18
CA THR A 407 -23.75 -16.83 17.34
C THR A 407 -24.34 -15.90 18.41
N ARG A 408 -23.75 -14.73 18.58
CA ARG A 408 -24.09 -13.77 19.63
C ARG A 408 -24.65 -12.43 19.11
N GLU A 409 -24.55 -12.18 17.80
CA GLU A 409 -25.04 -10.96 17.18
C GLU A 409 -25.72 -11.27 15.85
N GLN A 410 -26.94 -10.76 15.66
CA GLN A 410 -27.61 -10.68 14.36
C GLN A 410 -27.99 -9.21 14.17
N ASN A 411 -27.46 -8.57 13.13
CA ASN A 411 -27.62 -7.14 12.93
C ASN A 411 -27.79 -6.78 11.46
N LEU A 412 -28.69 -5.85 11.17
CA LEU A 412 -28.80 -5.17 9.88
C LEU A 412 -28.34 -3.73 10.06
N SER A 413 -27.45 -3.28 9.19
CA SER A 413 -26.89 -1.94 9.22
C SER A 413 -27.12 -1.24 7.89
N ILE A 414 -27.60 -0.02 7.93
CA ILE A 414 -27.72 0.88 6.78
C ILE A 414 -26.88 2.11 7.10
N ARG A 415 -25.89 2.40 6.25
CA ARG A 415 -24.94 3.48 6.45
C ARG A 415 -24.88 4.39 5.22
N PHE A 416 -25.04 5.68 5.44
CA PHE A 416 -24.65 6.73 4.54
C PHE A 416 -23.38 7.39 5.07
N ARG A 417 -22.34 7.52 4.24
CA ARG A 417 -21.10 8.23 4.58
C ARG A 417 -20.70 9.12 3.42
N ARG A 418 -20.42 10.38 3.71
CA ARG A 418 -19.83 11.34 2.77
C ARG A 418 -18.45 11.73 3.27
N ASN A 419 -17.42 11.31 2.54
CA ASN A 419 -16.05 11.70 2.85
C ASN A 419 -15.78 13.12 2.35
N ASN A 420 -14.72 13.73 2.85
CA ASN A 420 -14.27 15.08 2.49
C ASN A 420 -15.39 16.12 2.48
N TRP A 421 -16.35 16.01 3.39
CA TRP A 421 -17.54 16.87 3.45
C TRP A 421 -17.18 18.31 3.78
N GLY A 422 -17.18 19.17 2.74
CA GLY A 422 -16.84 20.60 2.81
C GLY A 422 -15.39 20.91 3.17
N GLN A 423 -14.61 19.92 3.60
CA GLN A 423 -13.19 20.02 3.94
C GLN A 423 -12.55 18.65 3.85
N ARG A 424 -11.32 18.58 3.34
CA ARG A 424 -10.55 17.35 3.30
C ARG A 424 -10.45 16.68 4.67
N ASP A 425 -10.53 15.35 4.68
CA ASP A 425 -10.44 14.50 5.87
C ASP A 425 -11.63 14.57 6.83
N ARG A 426 -12.64 15.37 6.55
CA ARG A 426 -13.86 15.42 7.35
C ARG A 426 -14.95 14.55 6.74
N ALA A 427 -15.51 13.65 7.52
CA ALA A 427 -16.58 12.76 7.09
C ALA A 427 -17.89 13.10 7.81
N LEU A 428 -18.99 13.05 7.06
CA LEU A 428 -20.35 13.04 7.57
C LEU A 428 -20.90 11.62 7.49
N LEU A 429 -21.41 11.10 8.59
CA LEU A 429 -21.92 9.75 8.72
C LEU A 429 -23.34 9.77 9.28
N PHE A 430 -24.25 9.02 8.66
CA PHE A 430 -25.53 8.61 9.24
C PHE A 430 -25.63 7.09 9.19
N GLN A 431 -26.03 6.48 10.30
CA GLN A 431 -26.17 5.02 10.36
C GLN A 431 -27.37 4.61 11.18
N LEU A 432 -28.09 3.64 10.64
CA LEU A 432 -29.16 2.93 11.31
C LEU A 432 -28.74 1.47 11.48
N ASP A 433 -28.71 1.00 12.72
CA ASP A 433 -28.47 -0.39 13.07
C ASP A 433 -29.73 -0.96 13.74
N ALA A 434 -30.11 -2.19 13.38
CA ALA A 434 -31.18 -2.91 14.04
C ALA A 434 -30.80 -4.39 14.17
N GLY A 435 -30.88 -4.94 15.37
CA GLY A 435 -30.49 -6.32 15.59
C GLY A 435 -30.72 -6.85 16.98
N ARG A 436 -30.32 -8.11 17.18
CA ARG A 436 -30.28 -8.80 18.46
C ARG A 436 -28.85 -9.01 18.89
N ARG A 437 -28.62 -8.82 20.16
CA ARG A 437 -27.34 -9.17 20.83
C ARG A 437 -27.61 -10.10 22.00
N ASP A 438 -26.77 -11.11 22.14
CA ASP A 438 -26.85 -12.13 23.18
C ASP A 438 -25.43 -12.32 23.76
N PHE A 439 -25.07 -11.43 24.67
CA PHE A 439 -23.81 -11.48 25.39
C PHE A 439 -24.03 -12.03 26.81
N ALA A 440 -22.96 -12.48 27.47
CA ALA A 440 -23.03 -12.96 28.84
C ALA A 440 -23.67 -11.94 29.79
N ALA A 441 -23.41 -10.65 29.57
CA ALA A 441 -23.88 -9.55 30.41
C ALA A 441 -25.35 -9.13 30.14
N PHE A 442 -25.85 -9.31 28.93
CA PHE A 442 -27.23 -8.94 28.55
C PHE A 442 -27.65 -9.55 27.22
N GLU A 443 -28.93 -9.79 27.09
CA GLU A 443 -29.58 -10.16 25.83
C GLU A 443 -30.64 -9.11 25.51
N GLY A 444 -30.75 -8.73 24.21
CA GLY A 444 -31.77 -7.77 23.83
C GLY A 444 -31.84 -7.44 22.35
N TYR A 445 -32.95 -6.80 21.96
CA TYR A 445 -33.14 -6.22 20.64
C TYR A 445 -32.86 -4.73 20.70
N THR A 446 -32.11 -4.24 19.71
CA THR A 446 -31.62 -2.87 19.66
C THR A 446 -31.92 -2.25 18.31
N ALA A 447 -32.41 -1.01 18.29
CA ALA A 447 -32.47 -0.15 17.12
C ALA A 447 -31.73 1.16 17.46
N ARG A 448 -30.71 1.50 16.68
CA ARG A 448 -29.84 2.65 16.91
C ARG A 448 -29.74 3.50 15.66
N LEU A 449 -30.08 4.77 15.76
CA LEU A 449 -29.83 5.78 14.72
C LEU A 449 -28.84 6.80 15.23
N TYR A 450 -27.77 7.05 14.49
CA TYR A 450 -26.84 8.09 14.86
C TYR A 450 -26.29 8.84 13.65
N GLY A 451 -25.89 10.09 13.89
CA GLY A 451 -25.21 10.95 12.94
C GLY A 451 -23.95 11.53 13.54
N LEU A 452 -22.85 11.49 12.79
CA LEU A 452 -21.53 11.93 13.21
C LEU A 452 -20.89 12.83 12.15
N VAL A 453 -20.18 13.84 12.62
CA VAL A 453 -19.11 14.51 11.87
C VAL A 453 -17.80 14.09 12.49
N SER A 454 -16.89 13.55 11.69
CA SER A 454 -15.62 13.02 12.19
C SER A 454 -14.43 13.41 11.32
N ARG A 455 -13.26 13.41 11.93
CA ARG A 455 -11.95 13.42 11.30
C ARG A 455 -11.13 12.32 11.94
N GLU A 456 -10.84 11.28 11.15
CA GLU A 456 -10.20 10.05 11.62
C GLU A 456 -8.88 9.82 10.89
N SER A 457 -7.96 9.10 11.53
CA SER A 457 -6.76 8.57 10.89
C SER A 457 -7.11 7.37 10.01
N THR A 458 -6.40 7.24 8.90
CA THR A 458 -6.39 6.04 8.07
C THR A 458 -5.00 5.43 8.10
N PRO A 459 -4.81 4.14 7.78
CA PRO A 459 -3.48 3.52 7.72
C PRO A 459 -2.50 4.27 6.80
N ILE A 460 -3.00 4.91 5.76
CA ILE A 460 -2.19 5.69 4.80
C ILE A 460 -1.86 7.08 5.35
N TRP A 461 -2.82 7.72 6.05
CA TRP A 461 -2.67 9.06 6.61
C TRP A 461 -3.04 9.10 8.08
N GLN A 462 -2.04 8.97 8.91
CA GLN A 462 -2.16 9.15 10.34
C GLN A 462 -2.23 10.64 10.67
N LYS A 463 -3.22 11.03 11.48
CA LYS A 463 -3.48 12.41 11.89
C LYS A 463 -3.13 12.59 13.35
N VAL A 464 -2.46 13.69 13.65
CA VAL A 464 -2.12 14.05 15.03
C VAL A 464 -3.39 14.31 15.84
N TRP A 465 -4.34 15.07 15.28
CA TRP A 465 -5.62 15.37 15.90
C TRP A 465 -6.76 14.68 15.17
N THR A 466 -7.53 13.90 15.89
CA THR A 466 -8.78 13.28 15.44
C THR A 466 -9.93 13.72 16.31
N TYR A 467 -11.12 13.81 15.74
CA TYR A 467 -12.33 14.14 16.49
C TYR A 467 -13.55 13.47 15.88
N ALA A 468 -14.57 13.27 16.71
CA ALA A 468 -15.92 12.94 16.26
C ALA A 468 -16.93 13.62 17.18
N TYR A 469 -17.98 14.19 16.61
CA TYR A 469 -19.10 14.74 17.37
C TYR A 469 -20.40 14.49 16.62
N GLY A 470 -21.47 14.32 17.38
CA GLY A 470 -22.78 14.03 16.80
C GLY A 470 -23.84 13.69 17.84
N ALA A 471 -24.86 13.00 17.38
CA ALA A 471 -25.96 12.58 18.23
C ALA A 471 -26.42 11.16 17.91
N GLU A 472 -27.02 10.50 18.89
CA GLU A 472 -27.63 9.18 18.73
C GLU A 472 -29.02 9.08 19.37
N LEU A 473 -29.85 8.22 18.79
CA LEU A 473 -31.11 7.75 19.34
C LEU A 473 -31.03 6.23 19.42
N LEU A 474 -31.30 5.68 20.58
CA LEU A 474 -31.27 4.25 20.84
C LEU A 474 -32.60 3.83 21.43
N ALA A 475 -33.22 2.83 20.83
CA ALA A 475 -34.31 2.07 21.40
C ALA A 475 -33.84 0.65 21.66
N THR A 476 -33.89 0.18 22.87
CA THR A 476 -33.45 -1.17 23.20
C THR A 476 -34.39 -1.82 24.19
N ASN A 477 -34.57 -3.14 24.00
CA ASN A 477 -35.32 -3.97 24.93
C ASN A 477 -34.37 -5.04 25.45
N GLU A 478 -33.93 -4.92 26.68
CA GLU A 478 -32.87 -5.73 27.26
C GLU A 478 -33.39 -6.50 28.48
N ASN A 479 -32.97 -7.77 28.58
CA ASN A 479 -33.25 -8.58 29.75
C ASN A 479 -32.38 -8.12 30.92
N ARG A 480 -33.03 -7.82 32.05
CA ARG A 480 -32.34 -7.62 33.34
C ARG A 480 -32.24 -8.97 34.02
N THR A 481 -31.06 -9.43 34.26
CA THR A 481 -30.82 -10.53 35.17
C THR A 481 -30.95 -10.00 36.59
N GLY A 482 -32.04 -10.38 37.24
CA GLY A 482 -32.32 -9.98 38.61
C GLY A 482 -32.18 -11.13 39.58
N THR A 483 -32.22 -10.83 40.87
CA THR A 483 -32.23 -11.78 41.99
C THR A 483 -33.42 -12.72 42.02
N ALA A 484 -34.38 -12.60 41.07
CA ALA A 484 -35.56 -13.42 40.98
C ALA A 484 -35.52 -14.29 39.72
N THR A 485 -36.13 -15.47 39.81
CA THR A 485 -36.31 -16.49 38.77
C THR A 485 -37.02 -15.99 37.49
N ILE A 486 -37.34 -14.69 37.41
CA ILE A 486 -38.08 -14.08 36.30
C ILE A 486 -37.16 -13.08 35.61
N SER A 487 -36.81 -13.38 34.36
CA SER A 487 -36.15 -12.43 33.46
C SER A 487 -37.13 -11.31 33.11
N LEU A 488 -36.89 -10.11 33.65
CA LEU A 488 -37.69 -8.92 33.31
C LEU A 488 -37.03 -8.22 32.13
N SER A 489 -37.75 -8.14 31.03
CA SER A 489 -37.33 -7.35 29.86
C SER A 489 -37.76 -5.90 30.03
N ASP A 490 -36.80 -4.99 29.97
CA ASP A 490 -37.05 -3.54 30.09
C ASP A 490 -36.77 -2.83 28.78
N ALA A 491 -37.68 -1.94 28.39
CA ALA A 491 -37.47 -1.07 27.23
C ALA A 491 -36.89 0.27 27.66
N TYR A 492 -35.80 0.67 26.98
CA TYR A 492 -35.13 1.94 27.15
C TYR A 492 -35.19 2.73 25.85
N PHE A 493 -35.47 4.03 25.95
CA PHE A 493 -35.30 4.99 24.86
C PHE A 493 -34.23 6.01 25.31
N ILE A 494 -33.14 6.04 24.62
CA ILE A 494 -31.96 6.84 25.01
C ILE A 494 -31.63 7.78 23.86
N GLY A 495 -31.62 9.09 24.16
CA GLY A 495 -31.08 10.13 23.29
C GLY A 495 -29.78 10.63 23.86
N GLY A 496 -28.77 10.79 23.02
CA GLY A 496 -27.46 11.21 23.49
C GLY A 496 -26.66 12.02 22.49
N LEU A 497 -25.71 12.77 23.01
CA LEU A 497 -24.67 13.43 22.24
C LEU A 497 -23.41 12.57 22.28
N ILE A 498 -22.63 12.66 21.21
CA ILE A 498 -21.35 11.96 21.06
C ILE A 498 -20.26 12.99 20.93
N GLY A 499 -19.25 12.93 21.79
CA GLY A 499 -18.04 13.73 21.71
C GLY A 499 -16.80 12.85 21.86
N GLN A 500 -15.86 12.97 20.93
CA GLN A 500 -14.57 12.28 20.98
C GLN A 500 -13.47 13.23 20.50
N LEU A 501 -12.33 13.19 21.20
CA LEU A 501 -11.11 13.90 20.84
C LEU A 501 -9.93 12.94 20.99
N GLY A 502 -9.12 12.82 19.95
CA GLY A 502 -7.91 12.01 19.95
C GLY A 502 -6.68 12.81 19.60
N TYR A 503 -5.56 12.50 20.24
CA TYR A 503 -4.24 13.04 19.96
C TYR A 503 -3.25 11.90 19.78
N ASP A 504 -2.68 11.75 18.59
CA ASP A 504 -1.81 10.63 18.21
C ASP A 504 -0.46 11.15 17.73
N ARG A 505 0.59 10.80 18.44
CA ARG A 505 2.00 11.04 18.12
C ARG A 505 2.77 9.74 17.97
N SER A 506 2.08 8.62 17.78
CA SER A 506 2.74 7.36 17.46
C SER A 506 3.24 7.35 16.02
N ASN A 507 4.20 6.49 15.73
CA ASN A 507 4.80 6.38 14.40
C ASN A 507 4.01 5.47 13.43
N SER A 508 3.05 4.69 13.92
CA SER A 508 2.21 3.81 13.10
C SER A 508 0.85 3.61 13.77
N LEU A 509 -0.21 3.54 12.96
CA LEU A 509 -1.56 3.30 13.46
C LEU A 509 -1.77 1.85 13.91
N LEU A 510 -1.23 0.88 13.17
CA LEU A 510 -1.47 -0.56 13.38
C LEU A 510 -0.35 -1.27 14.14
N ASP A 511 0.89 -0.78 14.03
CA ASP A 511 2.06 -1.35 14.70
C ASP A 511 2.94 -0.24 15.30
N PRO A 512 2.45 0.43 16.37
CA PRO A 512 3.19 1.51 17.01
C PRO A 512 4.40 0.98 17.79
N THR A 513 5.56 1.55 17.48
CA THR A 513 6.82 1.22 18.15
C THR A 513 7.38 2.40 18.96
N ARG A 514 6.91 3.62 18.67
CA ARG A 514 7.37 4.85 19.34
C ARG A 514 6.26 5.89 19.40
N GLY A 515 6.27 6.68 20.48
CA GLY A 515 5.36 7.80 20.67
C GLY A 515 4.23 7.47 21.63
N PHE A 516 3.12 8.21 21.54
CA PHE A 516 1.99 8.03 22.46
C PHE A 516 0.67 8.42 21.79
N ARG A 517 -0.44 7.95 22.37
CA ARG A 517 -1.82 8.27 21.98
C ARG A 517 -2.62 8.66 23.22
N LEU A 518 -3.52 9.61 23.04
CA LEU A 518 -4.52 10.00 24.02
C LEU A 518 -5.89 10.02 23.34
N LEU A 519 -6.91 9.50 24.02
CA LEU A 519 -8.28 9.50 23.57
C LEU A 519 -9.20 9.91 24.72
N ALA A 520 -10.07 10.87 24.48
CA ALA A 520 -11.13 11.25 25.40
C ALA A 520 -12.49 11.13 24.70
N ARG A 521 -13.47 10.54 25.40
CA ARG A 521 -14.87 10.44 24.96
C ARG A 521 -15.78 10.97 26.05
N ILE A 522 -16.81 11.69 25.63
CA ILE A 522 -17.87 12.17 26.47
C ILE A 522 -19.21 11.98 25.77
N ASN A 523 -20.15 11.32 26.43
CA ASN A 523 -21.47 11.05 25.91
C ASN A 523 -22.53 11.45 26.94
N PRO A 524 -23.01 12.71 26.93
CA PRO A 524 -24.19 13.09 27.68
C PRO A 524 -25.42 12.41 27.08
N GLU A 525 -26.20 11.74 27.91
CA GLU A 525 -27.35 10.93 27.51
C GLU A 525 -28.56 11.20 28.40
N ALA A 526 -29.76 11.06 27.83
CA ALA A 526 -31.04 11.05 28.52
C ALA A 526 -31.74 9.72 28.26
N SER A 527 -32.07 8.97 29.31
CA SER A 527 -32.79 7.70 29.23
C SER A 527 -34.23 7.88 29.68
N LEU A 528 -35.13 7.40 28.85
CA LEU A 528 -36.56 7.34 29.14
C LEU A 528 -36.95 5.88 29.43
N ARG A 529 -37.27 5.59 30.69
CA ARG A 529 -37.78 4.27 31.12
C ARG A 529 -39.01 4.46 32.02
N ASN A 530 -38.82 4.74 33.29
CA ASN A 530 -39.87 5.05 34.27
C ASN A 530 -39.87 6.52 34.68
N GLY A 531 -39.45 7.39 33.80
CA GLY A 531 -39.16 8.79 33.96
C GLY A 531 -37.97 9.16 33.09
N THR A 532 -37.46 10.39 33.20
CA THR A 532 -36.27 10.85 32.47
C THR A 532 -35.09 10.90 33.41
N SER A 533 -34.03 10.17 33.08
CA SER A 533 -32.76 10.19 33.79
C SER A 533 -31.65 10.78 32.89
N PHE A 534 -30.97 11.80 33.36
CA PHE A 534 -29.83 12.40 32.68
C PHE A 534 -28.52 11.88 33.26
N TYR A 535 -27.59 11.50 32.39
CA TYR A 535 -26.26 11.01 32.78
C TYR A 535 -25.22 11.30 31.72
N ALA A 536 -23.95 11.17 32.08
CA ALA A 536 -22.85 11.29 31.16
C ALA A 536 -21.90 10.10 31.30
N ARG A 537 -21.59 9.47 30.15
CA ARG A 537 -20.57 8.42 30.07
C ARG A 537 -19.27 9.04 29.56
N ASN A 538 -18.19 8.84 30.29
CA ASN A 538 -16.89 9.37 29.98
C ASN A 538 -15.87 8.24 29.88
N LEU A 539 -14.93 8.37 28.97
CA LEU A 539 -13.79 7.47 28.82
C LEU A 539 -12.55 8.27 28.49
N ILE A 540 -11.46 8.00 29.17
CA ILE A 540 -10.13 8.53 28.87
C ILE A 540 -9.19 7.34 28.71
N GLU A 541 -8.42 7.33 27.63
CA GLU A 541 -7.43 6.30 27.36
C GLU A 541 -6.11 6.93 26.92
N GLY A 542 -5.00 6.42 27.45
CA GLY A 542 -3.66 6.78 27.05
C GLY A 542 -2.83 5.54 26.76
N SER A 543 -2.05 5.58 25.67
CA SER A 543 -1.08 4.54 25.33
C SER A 543 0.28 5.16 25.03
N VAL A 544 1.36 4.48 25.42
CA VAL A 544 2.73 4.91 25.21
C VAL A 544 3.55 3.76 24.65
N TYR A 545 4.48 4.08 23.75
CA TYR A 545 5.35 3.13 23.08
C TYR A 545 6.79 3.61 23.13
N TYR A 546 7.67 2.78 23.66
CA TYR A 546 9.08 3.12 23.84
C TYR A 546 9.97 2.03 23.23
N PRO A 547 10.74 2.34 22.17
CA PRO A 547 11.68 1.40 21.58
C PRO A 547 12.91 1.22 22.48
N VAL A 548 13.31 -0.01 22.72
CA VAL A 548 14.52 -0.38 23.43
C VAL A 548 15.44 -1.13 22.46
N GLY A 549 16.33 -0.40 21.80
CA GLY A 549 17.07 -0.89 20.65
C GLY A 549 16.17 -1.06 19.41
N GLU A 550 16.59 -1.89 18.47
CA GLU A 550 15.92 -2.03 17.15
C GLU A 550 14.77 -3.05 17.17
N GLN A 551 14.82 -4.03 18.05
CA GLN A 551 13.94 -5.20 18.02
C GLN A 551 12.95 -5.25 19.17
N PHE A 552 13.13 -4.45 20.24
CA PHE A 552 12.29 -4.52 21.43
C PHE A 552 11.51 -3.23 21.63
N VAL A 553 10.21 -3.35 21.95
CA VAL A 553 9.32 -2.24 22.27
C VAL A 553 8.64 -2.51 23.61
N LEU A 554 8.74 -1.54 24.52
CA LEU A 554 7.93 -1.50 25.73
C LEU A 554 6.68 -0.66 25.47
N ALA A 555 5.50 -1.25 25.63
CA ALA A 555 4.23 -0.57 25.41
C ALA A 555 3.41 -0.57 26.71
N GLY A 556 2.72 0.53 26.96
CA GLY A 556 1.83 0.69 28.11
C GLY A 556 0.52 1.34 27.73
N ARG A 557 -0.59 0.92 28.37
CA ARG A 557 -1.93 1.51 28.24
C ARG A 557 -2.56 1.73 29.59
N ALA A 558 -3.26 2.85 29.75
CA ALA A 558 -4.18 3.10 30.85
C ALA A 558 -5.52 3.58 30.29
N ARG A 559 -6.64 3.06 30.84
CA ARG A 559 -8.00 3.42 30.45
C ARG A 559 -8.85 3.63 31.70
N PHE A 560 -9.58 4.74 31.72
CA PHE A 560 -10.48 5.10 32.81
C PHE A 560 -11.86 5.43 32.23
N GLY A 561 -12.88 4.78 32.76
CA GLY A 561 -14.28 5.02 32.42
C GLY A 561 -15.07 5.48 33.65
N SER A 562 -16.07 6.32 33.43
CA SER A 562 -16.95 6.82 34.50
C SER A 562 -18.31 7.18 33.95
N ILE A 563 -19.38 6.88 34.71
CA ILE A 563 -20.77 7.24 34.42
C ILE A 563 -21.32 8.02 35.59
N PHE A 564 -21.67 9.28 35.36
CA PHE A 564 -22.21 10.22 36.37
C PHE A 564 -23.68 10.48 36.15
N GLY A 565 -24.44 10.66 37.21
CA GLY A 565 -25.81 11.17 37.17
C GLY A 565 -26.91 10.11 37.21
N ILE A 566 -26.58 8.82 37.27
CA ILE A 566 -27.56 7.71 37.26
C ILE A 566 -27.04 6.54 38.12
N ALA A 567 -27.95 5.79 38.75
CA ALA A 567 -27.59 4.55 39.43
C ALA A 567 -27.35 3.41 38.40
N ARG A 568 -26.48 2.42 38.73
CA ARG A 568 -26.18 1.28 37.86
C ARG A 568 -27.44 0.57 37.38
N ASP A 569 -28.37 0.32 38.30
CA ASP A 569 -29.59 -0.47 38.04
C ASP A 569 -30.65 0.26 37.19
N ASP A 570 -30.54 1.58 37.06
CA ASP A 570 -31.37 2.39 36.17
C ASP A 570 -30.76 2.54 34.77
N LEU A 571 -29.46 2.21 34.59
CA LEU A 571 -28.82 2.13 33.30
C LEU A 571 -29.25 0.89 32.53
N ALA A 572 -29.50 1.04 31.24
CA ALA A 572 -29.57 -0.09 30.33
C ALA A 572 -28.30 -0.93 30.44
N PRO A 573 -28.36 -2.25 30.56
CA PRO A 573 -27.19 -3.12 30.62
C PRO A 573 -26.16 -2.83 29.52
N SER A 574 -26.57 -2.59 28.29
CA SER A 574 -25.70 -2.23 27.16
C SER A 574 -24.95 -0.89 27.32
N ARG A 575 -25.36 -0.05 28.26
CA ARG A 575 -24.74 1.26 28.54
C ARG A 575 -23.78 1.27 29.71
N ARG A 576 -23.73 0.16 30.47
CA ARG A 576 -22.78 0.00 31.59
C ARG A 576 -21.36 -0.21 31.08
N LEU A 577 -20.39 -0.05 31.96
CA LEU A 577 -18.98 -0.36 31.67
C LEU A 577 -18.69 -1.81 32.03
N TYR A 578 -17.94 -2.47 31.16
CA TYR A 578 -17.49 -3.86 31.30
C TYR A 578 -16.02 -3.96 31.00
N ALA A 579 -15.33 -4.95 31.57
CA ALA A 579 -13.95 -5.30 31.30
C ALA A 579 -13.77 -6.80 31.11
N GLY A 580 -12.62 -7.19 30.54
CA GLY A 580 -12.27 -8.56 30.17
C GLY A 580 -12.31 -8.76 28.67
N GLY A 581 -11.47 -9.67 28.16
CA GLY A 581 -11.32 -9.98 26.75
C GLY A 581 -10.06 -9.40 26.12
N GLY A 582 -9.81 -9.78 24.87
CA GLY A 582 -8.56 -9.49 24.14
C GLY A 582 -8.26 -8.01 23.86
N GLY A 583 -9.26 -7.12 23.92
CA GLY A 583 -9.10 -5.67 23.77
C GLY A 583 -9.23 -4.88 25.09
N SER A 584 -9.36 -5.56 26.21
CA SER A 584 -9.56 -5.00 27.56
C SER A 584 -8.50 -5.58 28.49
N VAL A 585 -8.87 -6.53 29.34
CA VAL A 585 -7.97 -7.20 30.29
C VAL A 585 -7.87 -8.68 29.90
N ARG A 586 -6.76 -9.08 29.31
CA ARG A 586 -6.51 -10.46 28.92
C ARG A 586 -6.30 -11.33 30.17
N GLY A 587 -6.67 -12.60 30.09
CA GLY A 587 -6.77 -13.50 31.23
C GLY A 587 -8.21 -13.72 31.71
N PHE A 588 -9.15 -12.84 31.29
CA PHE A 588 -10.56 -12.93 31.59
C PHE A 588 -11.38 -13.06 30.31
N ALA A 589 -12.49 -13.79 30.36
CA ALA A 589 -13.41 -13.87 29.23
C ALA A 589 -14.06 -12.50 28.94
N PHE A 590 -14.69 -12.38 27.80
CA PHE A 590 -15.31 -11.11 27.35
C PHE A 590 -16.39 -10.65 28.32
N GLN A 591 -16.26 -9.41 28.83
CA GLN A 591 -17.15 -8.76 29.79
C GLN A 591 -17.24 -9.40 31.18
N GLU A 592 -16.42 -10.40 31.50
CA GLU A 592 -16.53 -11.15 32.74
C GLU A 592 -15.80 -10.54 33.95
N LEU A 593 -15.01 -9.50 33.76
CA LEU A 593 -14.32 -8.88 34.89
C LEU A 593 -15.22 -7.81 35.53
N GLY A 594 -15.52 -7.97 36.82
CA GLY A 594 -16.31 -6.99 37.57
C GLY A 594 -17.29 -7.63 38.55
N PRO A 595 -18.34 -6.90 38.96
CA PRO A 595 -19.42 -7.43 39.82
C PRO A 595 -20.30 -8.40 39.03
N HIS A 596 -20.69 -9.50 39.70
CA HIS A 596 -21.58 -10.53 39.19
C HIS A 596 -22.84 -10.63 40.05
N ASP A 597 -23.90 -11.17 39.48
CA ASP A 597 -25.08 -11.55 40.22
C ASP A 597 -24.93 -12.92 40.89
N ILE A 598 -25.97 -13.39 41.56
CA ILE A 598 -25.98 -14.69 42.24
C ILE A 598 -25.82 -15.87 41.28
N ASN A 599 -26.13 -15.70 40.00
CA ASN A 599 -25.99 -16.69 38.94
C ASN A 599 -24.67 -16.60 38.18
N ASN A 600 -23.73 -15.82 38.71
CA ASN A 600 -22.44 -15.53 38.10
C ASN A 600 -22.53 -14.80 36.75
N ILE A 601 -23.58 -13.96 36.55
CA ILE A 601 -23.76 -13.15 35.35
C ILE A 601 -23.15 -11.76 35.57
N PRO A 602 -22.34 -11.26 34.61
CA PRO A 602 -21.72 -9.94 34.75
C PRO A 602 -22.73 -8.82 34.80
N LEU A 603 -22.70 -8.01 35.86
CA LEU A 603 -23.62 -6.88 36.05
C LEU A 603 -23.12 -5.58 35.41
N GLY A 604 -21.82 -5.51 35.08
CA GLY A 604 -21.17 -4.26 34.69
C GLY A 604 -21.14 -3.22 35.82
N GLY A 605 -20.58 -2.07 35.52
CA GLY A 605 -20.40 -1.01 36.50
C GLY A 605 -20.56 0.39 35.91
N ARG A 606 -20.39 1.38 36.81
CA ARG A 606 -20.37 2.80 36.46
C ARG A 606 -18.96 3.35 36.33
N SER A 607 -17.95 2.65 36.85
CA SER A 607 -16.56 3.02 36.61
C SER A 607 -15.72 1.85 36.19
N LEU A 608 -14.63 2.18 35.46
CA LEU A 608 -13.69 1.25 34.86
C LEU A 608 -12.26 1.80 35.06
N SER A 609 -11.35 0.90 35.47
CA SER A 609 -9.91 1.16 35.50
C SER A 609 -9.22 0.00 34.82
N GLU A 610 -8.45 0.24 33.78
CA GLU A 610 -7.65 -0.77 33.08
C GLU A 610 -6.22 -0.29 32.88
N PHE A 611 -5.27 -1.21 33.02
CA PHE A 611 -3.86 -1.01 32.73
C PHE A 611 -3.34 -2.21 31.95
N ALA A 612 -2.42 -1.98 31.03
CA ALA A 612 -1.70 -3.03 30.33
C ALA A 612 -0.24 -2.62 30.11
N ILE A 613 0.66 -3.56 30.28
CA ILE A 613 2.09 -3.40 29.97
C ILE A 613 2.50 -4.58 29.11
N GLU A 614 3.16 -4.30 28.00
CA GLU A 614 3.66 -5.31 27.05
C GLU A 614 5.14 -5.09 26.73
N GLY A 615 5.92 -6.17 26.77
CA GLY A 615 7.23 -6.25 26.14
C GLY A 615 7.10 -6.99 24.82
N ARG A 616 7.39 -6.30 23.71
CA ARG A 616 7.27 -6.81 22.33
C ARG A 616 8.67 -7.02 21.76
N TYR A 617 9.01 -8.24 21.34
CA TYR A 617 10.27 -8.55 20.66
C TYR A 617 10.00 -9.01 19.23
N ARG A 618 10.64 -8.37 18.25
CA ARG A 618 10.47 -8.66 16.83
C ARG A 618 11.73 -9.25 16.22
N PHE A 619 11.58 -10.31 15.42
CA PHE A 619 12.64 -10.95 14.64
C PHE A 619 12.10 -11.27 13.23
N GLY A 620 12.55 -10.51 12.24
CA GLY A 620 12.03 -10.59 10.88
C GLY A 620 10.53 -10.31 10.81
N ASN A 621 9.78 -11.24 10.23
CA ASN A 621 8.32 -11.16 10.09
C ASN A 621 7.56 -11.77 11.28
N TYR A 622 8.25 -12.14 12.34
CA TYR A 622 7.66 -12.75 13.54
C TYR A 622 7.95 -11.91 14.78
N GLY A 623 7.15 -12.10 15.80
CA GLY A 623 7.38 -11.49 17.10
C GLY A 623 6.76 -12.28 18.22
N ILE A 624 7.31 -12.09 19.40
CA ILE A 624 6.77 -12.61 20.67
C ILE A 624 6.50 -11.45 21.61
N VAL A 625 5.46 -11.59 22.41
CA VAL A 625 5.01 -10.58 23.38
C VAL A 625 4.79 -11.25 24.72
N ALA A 626 5.29 -10.64 25.79
CA ALA A 626 4.90 -10.96 27.16
C ALA A 626 4.14 -9.76 27.73
N PHE A 627 3.07 -10.01 28.50
CA PHE A 627 2.24 -8.94 29.00
C PHE A 627 1.64 -9.20 30.38
N VAL A 628 1.33 -8.11 31.05
CA VAL A 628 0.54 -8.07 32.27
C VAL A 628 -0.56 -7.04 32.07
N ASP A 629 -1.79 -7.47 32.22
CA ASP A 629 -2.97 -6.61 32.20
C ASP A 629 -3.60 -6.58 33.59
N ALA A 630 -4.17 -5.45 33.93
CA ALA A 630 -4.88 -5.28 35.19
C ALA A 630 -6.18 -4.50 34.94
N GLY A 631 -7.24 -4.81 35.67
CA GLY A 631 -8.48 -4.07 35.55
C GLY A 631 -9.45 -4.29 36.69
N GLN A 632 -10.38 -3.35 36.76
CA GLN A 632 -11.48 -3.34 37.70
C GLN A 632 -12.70 -2.64 37.08
N VAL A 633 -13.86 -3.19 37.33
CA VAL A 633 -15.16 -2.56 37.11
C VAL A 633 -15.84 -2.39 38.46
N SER A 634 -16.32 -1.19 38.78
CA SER A 634 -16.94 -0.88 40.05
C SER A 634 -18.35 -0.29 39.87
N GLU A 635 -19.19 -0.51 40.87
CA GLU A 635 -20.53 0.12 40.96
C GLU A 635 -20.44 1.61 41.28
N SER A 636 -19.33 2.05 41.91
CA SER A 636 -19.04 3.47 42.16
C SER A 636 -18.94 4.24 40.84
N GLN A 637 -19.36 5.51 40.85
CA GLN A 637 -19.18 6.41 39.71
C GLN A 637 -17.72 6.83 39.48
N TYR A 638 -16.87 6.73 40.48
CA TYR A 638 -15.45 7.06 40.40
C TYR A 638 -14.61 5.81 40.25
N PRO A 639 -13.57 5.82 39.38
CA PRO A 639 -12.59 4.77 39.30
C PRO A 639 -12.04 4.39 40.65
N ASP A 640 -12.02 3.10 40.95
CA ASP A 640 -11.55 2.51 42.20
C ASP A 640 -10.42 1.52 41.86
N PHE A 641 -9.47 1.36 42.75
CA PHE A 641 -8.30 0.48 42.56
C PHE A 641 -8.24 -0.63 43.61
N SER A 642 -9.18 -0.66 44.55
CA SER A 642 -9.15 -1.59 45.69
C SER A 642 -9.40 -3.06 45.30
N GLY A 643 -10.06 -3.30 44.16
CA GLY A 643 -10.44 -4.61 43.66
C GLY A 643 -9.74 -5.00 42.36
N MET A 644 -8.58 -4.45 42.05
CA MET A 644 -7.86 -4.72 40.79
C MET A 644 -7.54 -6.20 40.64
N ARG A 645 -7.85 -6.73 39.46
CA ARG A 645 -7.56 -8.09 39.06
C ARG A 645 -6.52 -8.10 37.95
N PHE A 646 -5.66 -9.11 37.94
CA PHE A 646 -4.52 -9.19 37.03
C PHE A 646 -4.64 -10.42 36.13
N GLY A 647 -4.25 -10.24 34.86
CA GLY A 647 -4.04 -11.30 33.91
C GLY A 647 -2.63 -11.24 33.36
N VAL A 648 -2.00 -12.38 33.16
CA VAL A 648 -0.66 -12.49 32.61
C VAL A 648 -0.66 -13.42 31.42
N GLY A 649 0.19 -13.16 30.45
CA GLY A 649 0.21 -14.00 29.26
C GLY A 649 1.38 -13.73 28.33
N VAL A 650 1.39 -14.56 27.28
CA VAL A 650 2.34 -14.47 26.18
C VAL A 650 1.58 -14.52 24.86
N GLY A 651 2.17 -13.95 23.82
CA GLY A 651 1.55 -13.97 22.50
C GLY A 651 2.56 -14.05 21.37
N GLY A 652 2.11 -14.62 20.26
CA GLY A 652 2.80 -14.64 18.99
C GLY A 652 2.29 -13.55 18.05
N ARG A 653 3.15 -13.04 17.19
CA ARG A 653 2.84 -12.07 16.15
C ARG A 653 3.38 -12.53 14.81
N VAL A 654 2.58 -12.36 13.76
CA VAL A 654 3.01 -12.49 12.36
C VAL A 654 2.76 -11.15 11.68
N TYR A 655 3.83 -10.47 11.30
CA TYR A 655 3.73 -9.15 10.67
C TYR A 655 3.41 -9.28 9.20
N THR A 656 2.33 -8.66 8.78
CA THR A 656 1.83 -8.64 7.40
C THR A 656 1.73 -7.20 6.88
N ASN A 657 1.51 -7.02 5.57
CA ASN A 657 1.35 -5.70 4.96
C ASN A 657 0.11 -4.92 5.46
N PHE A 658 -0.87 -5.63 6.06
CA PHE A 658 -2.09 -5.04 6.63
C PHE A 658 -2.07 -4.98 8.16
N GLY A 659 -0.92 -5.20 8.78
CA GLY A 659 -0.71 -5.18 10.23
C GLY A 659 -0.37 -6.56 10.81
N PRO A 660 0.04 -6.61 12.08
CA PRO A 660 0.36 -7.87 12.75
C PRO A 660 -0.90 -8.70 13.02
N VAL A 661 -0.87 -9.97 12.66
CA VAL A 661 -1.82 -10.98 13.16
C VAL A 661 -1.30 -11.46 14.51
N ARG A 662 -2.14 -11.45 15.55
CA ARG A 662 -1.77 -11.82 16.91
C ARG A 662 -2.55 -13.02 17.42
N VAL A 663 -1.87 -13.85 18.20
CA VAL A 663 -2.47 -14.91 19.02
C VAL A 663 -1.91 -14.75 20.43
N ASP A 664 -2.77 -14.43 21.38
CA ASP A 664 -2.40 -14.25 22.80
C ASP A 664 -3.00 -15.36 23.64
N ILE A 665 -2.23 -15.88 24.58
CA ILE A 665 -2.64 -16.87 25.59
C ILE A 665 -2.42 -16.25 26.96
N ALA A 666 -3.46 -16.21 27.78
CA ALA A 666 -3.40 -15.57 29.09
C ALA A 666 -4.18 -16.34 30.16
N THR A 667 -3.76 -16.15 31.41
CA THR A 667 -4.37 -16.71 32.61
C THR A 667 -4.65 -15.62 33.65
N PRO A 668 -5.76 -15.69 34.42
CA PRO A 668 -6.00 -14.75 35.51
C PRO A 668 -5.13 -15.11 36.72
N ILE A 669 -4.58 -14.11 37.41
CA ILE A 669 -3.93 -14.27 38.71
C ILE A 669 -5.00 -14.29 39.80
N GLY A 670 -4.96 -15.29 40.67
CA GLY A 670 -5.96 -15.46 41.70
C GLY A 670 -7.33 -15.83 41.13
N ARG A 671 -7.37 -16.86 40.29
CA ARG A 671 -8.55 -17.41 39.63
C ARG A 671 -9.69 -17.67 40.63
N ARG A 672 -10.91 -17.29 40.26
CA ARG A 672 -12.15 -17.58 40.99
C ARG A 672 -12.86 -18.79 40.40
N ASP A 673 -13.79 -19.36 41.17
CA ASP A 673 -14.67 -20.41 40.66
C ASP A 673 -15.50 -19.89 39.46
N GLY A 674 -15.57 -20.70 38.41
CA GLY A 674 -16.25 -20.33 37.15
C GLY A 674 -15.34 -19.64 36.11
N GLU A 675 -14.20 -19.07 36.47
CA GLU A 675 -13.27 -18.48 35.53
C GLU A 675 -12.43 -19.55 34.80
N ALA A 676 -12.18 -19.35 33.50
CA ALA A 676 -11.34 -20.22 32.70
C ALA A 676 -9.87 -20.20 33.20
N LEU A 677 -9.20 -21.35 33.17
CA LEU A 677 -7.78 -21.42 33.49
C LEU A 677 -6.93 -20.67 32.46
N VAL A 678 -7.27 -20.79 31.20
CA VAL A 678 -6.56 -20.20 30.06
C VAL A 678 -7.58 -19.60 29.08
N ASN A 679 -7.30 -18.39 28.62
CA ASN A 679 -8.03 -17.73 27.56
C ASN A 679 -7.12 -17.51 26.36
N VAL A 680 -7.63 -17.74 25.16
CA VAL A 680 -6.93 -17.55 23.89
C VAL A 680 -7.63 -16.44 23.10
N TYR A 681 -6.85 -15.51 22.57
CA TYR A 681 -7.35 -14.37 21.79
C TYR A 681 -6.64 -14.33 20.45
N VAL A 682 -7.41 -14.23 19.36
CA VAL A 682 -6.91 -14.05 17.99
C VAL A 682 -7.43 -12.74 17.44
N SER A 683 -6.57 -11.92 16.84
CA SER A 683 -6.96 -10.61 16.30
C SER A 683 -5.91 -10.08 15.33
N ILE A 684 -6.28 -9.03 14.57
CA ILE A 684 -5.39 -8.26 13.70
C ILE A 684 -5.07 -6.92 14.40
N GLY A 685 -3.82 -6.46 14.30
CA GLY A 685 -3.28 -5.30 15.01
C GLY A 685 -2.67 -5.66 16.35
N GLN A 686 -1.99 -4.69 16.97
CA GLN A 686 -1.52 -4.81 18.34
C GLN A 686 -2.69 -4.73 19.34
N ALA A 687 -2.46 -5.06 20.61
CA ALA A 687 -3.52 -5.01 21.61
C ALA A 687 -4.01 -3.58 21.88
N PHE A 688 -3.12 -2.60 21.71
CA PHE A 688 -3.38 -1.16 21.82
C PHE A 688 -2.30 -0.35 21.11
#